data_688fc79bb3d5dd46101d52bd65169fcd
#
_entry.id   688fc79bb3d5dd46101d52bd65169fcd
#
_cell.length_a   1.000
_cell.length_b   1.000
_cell.length_c   1.000
_cell.angle_alpha   90.00
_cell.angle_beta   90.00
_cell.angle_gamma   90.00
#
_symmetry.space_group_name_H-M   'P 1'
#
loop_
_entity.id
_entity.type
_entity.pdbx_description
1 polymer ?
#
loop_
_entity_poly.entity_id
_entity_poly.type
_entity_poly.pdbx_seq_one_letter_code
_entity_poly.pdbx_strand_id
1 'polypeptide(L)'
;MVEQGSDNDGAAIPVSDVIPNEVVITYDKDHPKMDLGTMYPSMKEFRLAVRQFAINEEFDIGTEKSDKKRFRGFCKSSEDCPWRIVGSLQDDKCTVKVTVLVDQHDCVSSSRVKTITPSQDWVANKAVSILRSSPNMGAKELQKKLQEQYKVTILYDTVWRGKEKALAEVYGKWEESFEMLYKWKAEVLKRSPGSVVEIEVLEIDGCRPHLSIDSTALNGRWNGHLASATAVDGHNWMYPLAFGFIASETEDNWTWFMNQLKMAIGDPPLLAVCTDACKGLENAVKNVFPNAEQRECFYHLTKNFSKRFHGFGRMYPAARAYREDVFTEHMAAIIKQSDEVWKWLSQYHTLKWMRCVFNPDIKCDYITNNVAEVFNNWIRDIKDLPVAELADKIREMIMLLWRKRRRIGERLPPGRILPAIMVQLRANTRGLGHLKVVESANWSAEVWDNSKNCERHVVKLNQQTCTCLEWQHTGKPCQHVLAFVTSQERVNLEQFVHEYYSVDRFKAAYGREIEPMTDKSQWPRVELPFVVGAPLAKRNKGRQRKLRIKGCLEGGHKKKGANDAPKDDSTAPTNSKGKKMIRGPVTCKKCGEKGHRQASYKCPLNGTKKRQRKPRKNSTKARPAEPSTPQRPTREQILQDSPSMVTRSRLAILLGEGSSSRTTRTTPERMPTAAPPKKMTPRRMPTAAPPKKITPKRKLPVG
;
A
#
# COMPACT_ATOMS: atom_id res chain seq x y z
N MET A 1 -8.09 55.47 -36.98
CA MET A 1 -9.57 55.38 -36.87
C MET A 1 -9.95 53.97 -37.37
N VAL A 2 -10.25 53.10 -36.47
CA VAL A 2 -10.80 51.77 -36.77
C VAL A 2 -12.15 51.76 -36.08
N GLU A 3 -13.19 51.62 -36.89
CA GLU A 3 -14.59 51.61 -36.46
C GLU A 3 -14.85 50.39 -35.59
N GLN A 4 -15.40 50.66 -34.40
CA GLN A 4 -15.99 49.64 -33.54
C GLN A 4 -17.38 49.33 -34.09
N GLY A 5 -17.52 48.17 -34.74
CA GLY A 5 -18.81 47.62 -35.06
C GLY A 5 -19.49 47.15 -33.76
N SER A 6 -20.61 47.78 -33.44
CA SER A 6 -21.53 47.35 -32.39
C SER A 6 -22.36 46.20 -32.93
N ASP A 7 -21.93 44.94 -32.71
CA ASP A 7 -22.81 43.78 -32.84
C ASP A 7 -23.72 43.72 -31.61
N ASN A 8 -24.90 44.33 -31.79
CA ASN A 8 -25.98 44.21 -30.86
C ASN A 8 -26.73 42.89 -31.15
N ASP A 9 -26.08 41.78 -30.79
CA ASP A 9 -26.65 40.45 -30.90
C ASP A 9 -27.59 40.25 -29.70
N GLY A 10 -28.82 39.82 -29.98
CA GLY A 10 -30.01 39.90 -29.16
C GLY A 10 -29.75 39.55 -27.69
N ALA A 11 -30.13 40.46 -26.84
CA ALA A 11 -30.07 40.29 -25.39
C ALA A 11 -30.75 38.98 -25.02
N ALA A 12 -29.95 38.01 -24.59
CA ALA A 12 -30.45 36.79 -23.97
C ALA A 12 -31.31 37.25 -22.79
N ILE A 13 -32.59 36.93 -22.86
CA ILE A 13 -33.54 37.14 -21.74
C ILE A 13 -32.95 36.38 -20.59
N PRO A 14 -32.56 37.01 -19.47
CA PRO A 14 -32.05 36.26 -18.33
C PRO A 14 -33.18 35.33 -17.86
N VAL A 15 -33.07 34.05 -18.11
CA VAL A 15 -33.94 33.04 -17.53
C VAL A 15 -33.64 33.01 -16.05
N SER A 16 -34.45 33.66 -15.26
CA SER A 16 -34.39 33.56 -13.81
C SER A 16 -34.92 32.18 -13.42
N ASP A 17 -34.04 31.25 -13.08
CA ASP A 17 -34.36 29.95 -12.51
C ASP A 17 -34.87 30.06 -11.05
N VAL A 18 -35.23 31.25 -10.60
CA VAL A 18 -35.77 31.48 -9.26
C VAL A 18 -37.22 31.00 -9.25
N ILE A 19 -37.50 29.93 -8.51
CA ILE A 19 -38.86 29.46 -8.26
C ILE A 19 -39.57 30.55 -7.46
N PRO A 20 -40.67 31.15 -7.98
CA PRO A 20 -41.37 32.20 -7.25
C PRO A 20 -41.85 31.65 -5.90
N ASN A 21 -41.54 32.34 -4.81
CA ASN A 21 -41.85 32.00 -3.43
C ASN A 21 -41.00 30.87 -2.80
N GLU A 22 -39.85 30.45 -3.40
CA GLU A 22 -38.92 29.61 -2.72
C GLU A 22 -38.15 30.42 -1.65
N VAL A 23 -38.44 30.16 -0.39
CA VAL A 23 -37.70 30.78 0.73
C VAL A 23 -36.35 30.07 0.92
N VAL A 24 -35.34 30.58 0.30
CA VAL A 24 -33.98 30.08 0.54
C VAL A 24 -33.46 30.58 1.90
N ILE A 25 -33.55 29.74 2.91
CA ILE A 25 -33.04 30.05 4.24
C ILE A 25 -31.55 29.74 4.31
N THR A 26 -30.75 30.77 4.35
CA THR A 26 -29.32 30.66 4.58
C THR A 26 -28.96 31.07 6.00
N TYR A 27 -27.99 30.42 6.63
CA TYR A 27 -27.47 30.79 7.95
C TYR A 27 -25.96 30.54 7.99
N ASP A 28 -25.26 31.27 8.86
CA ASP A 28 -23.84 31.03 9.10
C ASP A 28 -23.66 29.71 9.87
N LYS A 29 -22.96 28.76 9.26
CA LYS A 29 -22.73 27.43 9.84
C LYS A 29 -21.66 27.41 10.93
N ASP A 30 -20.81 28.44 10.98
CA ASP A 30 -19.76 28.57 11.99
C ASP A 30 -20.17 29.49 13.14
N HIS A 31 -21.04 30.48 12.86
CA HIS A 31 -21.60 31.42 13.86
C HIS A 31 -23.12 31.52 13.74
N PRO A 32 -23.84 30.42 14.03
CA PRO A 32 -25.29 30.41 13.90
C PRO A 32 -25.95 31.30 14.96
N LYS A 33 -26.96 32.11 14.53
CA LYS A 33 -27.76 32.92 15.42
C LYS A 33 -28.88 32.10 16.00
N MET A 34 -29.13 32.19 17.33
CA MET A 34 -30.17 31.44 18.03
C MET A 34 -31.30 32.35 18.56
N ASP A 35 -31.68 33.37 17.78
CA ASP A 35 -32.74 34.29 18.20
C ASP A 35 -34.14 33.66 18.04
N LEU A 36 -35.09 34.14 18.88
CA LEU A 36 -36.49 33.73 18.78
C LEU A 36 -37.04 34.09 17.39
N GLY A 37 -37.67 33.13 16.73
CA GLY A 37 -38.19 33.32 15.38
C GLY A 37 -37.23 32.99 14.25
N THR A 38 -35.95 32.77 14.51
CA THR A 38 -34.95 32.37 13.50
C THR A 38 -35.37 31.05 12.85
N MET A 39 -35.24 30.99 11.52
CA MET A 39 -35.59 29.83 10.71
C MET A 39 -34.39 29.09 10.19
N TYR A 40 -34.48 27.76 10.08
CA TYR A 40 -33.47 26.85 9.59
C TYR A 40 -34.04 25.95 8.49
N PRO A 41 -33.27 25.57 7.48
CA PRO A 41 -33.77 24.81 6.31
C PRO A 41 -34.33 23.44 6.66
N SER A 42 -33.88 22.84 7.76
CA SER A 42 -34.33 21.52 8.20
C SER A 42 -34.06 21.25 9.67
N MET A 43 -34.69 20.26 10.24
CA MET A 43 -34.43 19.77 11.60
C MET A 43 -32.98 19.25 11.78
N LYS A 44 -32.38 18.74 10.71
CA LYS A 44 -30.97 18.32 10.72
C LYS A 44 -30.02 19.53 10.85
N GLU A 45 -30.25 20.54 10.03
CA GLU A 45 -29.45 21.78 10.06
C GLU A 45 -29.64 22.55 11.38
N PHE A 46 -30.86 22.62 11.88
CA PHE A 46 -31.13 23.24 13.18
C PHE A 46 -30.37 22.57 14.32
N ARG A 47 -30.34 21.24 14.38
CA ARG A 47 -29.57 20.50 15.39
C ARG A 47 -28.07 20.73 15.30
N LEU A 48 -27.55 20.85 14.09
CA LEU A 48 -26.13 21.17 13.86
C LEU A 48 -25.82 22.60 14.31
N ALA A 49 -26.71 23.54 13.99
CA ALA A 49 -26.58 24.94 14.38
C ALA A 49 -26.61 25.10 15.91
N VAL A 50 -27.57 24.47 16.59
CA VAL A 50 -27.65 24.51 18.08
C VAL A 50 -26.36 23.93 18.71
N ARG A 51 -25.81 22.86 18.16
CA ARG A 51 -24.54 22.30 18.67
C ARG A 51 -23.35 23.21 18.40
N GLN A 52 -23.29 23.83 17.23
CA GLN A 52 -22.23 24.79 16.90
C GLN A 52 -22.32 26.01 17.83
N PHE A 53 -23.54 26.52 18.07
CA PHE A 53 -23.76 27.61 19.01
C PHE A 53 -23.26 27.25 20.42
N ALA A 54 -23.65 26.07 20.94
CA ALA A 54 -23.19 25.61 22.25
C ALA A 54 -21.67 25.44 22.33
N ILE A 55 -21.01 25.08 21.23
CA ILE A 55 -19.53 25.01 21.16
C ILE A 55 -18.92 26.41 21.19
N ASN A 56 -19.51 27.39 20.48
CA ASN A 56 -19.02 28.76 20.45
C ASN A 56 -19.18 29.44 21.81
N GLU A 57 -20.30 29.19 22.49
CA GLU A 57 -20.63 29.76 23.82
C GLU A 57 -20.06 28.92 24.98
N GLU A 58 -19.28 27.88 24.66
CA GLU A 58 -18.52 27.08 25.63
C GLU A 58 -19.36 26.34 26.71
N PHE A 59 -20.57 25.86 26.36
CA PHE A 59 -21.39 25.04 27.28
C PHE A 59 -21.80 23.68 26.65
N ASP A 60 -22.12 22.73 27.56
CA ASP A 60 -22.61 21.42 27.13
C ASP A 60 -24.13 21.42 26.91
N ILE A 61 -24.56 20.96 25.74
CA ILE A 61 -25.99 20.85 25.42
C ILE A 61 -26.56 19.47 25.78
N GLY A 62 -27.64 19.47 26.56
CA GLY A 62 -28.51 18.33 26.76
C GLY A 62 -29.65 18.31 25.78
N THR A 63 -30.24 17.15 25.57
CA THR A 63 -31.43 16.98 24.70
C THR A 63 -32.55 16.37 25.54
N GLU A 64 -33.64 17.12 25.73
CA GLU A 64 -34.85 16.65 26.39
C GLU A 64 -35.72 15.86 25.40
N LYS A 65 -35.91 16.40 24.18
CA LYS A 65 -36.69 15.78 23.13
C LYS A 65 -36.08 16.03 21.76
N SER A 66 -36.02 15.00 20.93
CA SER A 66 -35.47 15.10 19.57
C SER A 66 -36.20 14.12 18.66
N ASP A 67 -37.22 14.61 17.93
CA ASP A 67 -37.96 13.86 16.91
C ASP A 67 -37.95 14.60 15.57
N LYS A 68 -38.73 14.11 14.59
CA LYS A 68 -38.81 14.75 13.26
C LYS A 68 -39.47 16.11 13.26
N LYS A 69 -40.34 16.39 14.26
CA LYS A 69 -41.17 17.60 14.33
C LYS A 69 -40.67 18.63 15.32
N ARG A 70 -39.92 18.21 16.37
CA ARG A 70 -39.52 19.09 17.45
C ARG A 70 -38.19 18.68 18.06
N PHE A 71 -37.38 19.67 18.37
CA PHE A 71 -36.15 19.51 19.16
C PHE A 71 -36.26 20.43 20.38
N ARG A 72 -35.93 19.89 21.56
CA ARG A 72 -35.78 20.65 22.81
C ARG A 72 -34.40 20.42 23.36
N GLY A 73 -33.61 21.48 23.47
CA GLY A 73 -32.27 21.49 24.06
C GLY A 73 -32.24 22.30 25.35
N PHE A 74 -31.35 21.96 26.25
CA PHE A 74 -31.08 22.65 27.50
C PHE A 74 -29.58 22.68 27.80
N CYS A 75 -29.15 23.64 28.65
CA CYS A 75 -27.78 23.63 29.12
C CYS A 75 -27.58 22.48 30.14
N LYS A 76 -26.58 21.65 29.89
CA LYS A 76 -26.23 20.52 30.76
C LYS A 76 -25.01 20.82 31.65
N SER A 77 -24.43 22.01 31.56
CA SER A 77 -23.25 22.39 32.38
C SER A 77 -23.58 22.58 33.84
N SER A 78 -24.83 22.92 34.20
CA SER A 78 -25.35 22.98 35.56
C SER A 78 -26.82 22.48 35.56
N GLU A 79 -27.26 21.84 36.63
CA GLU A 79 -28.61 21.35 36.82
C GLU A 79 -29.64 22.52 36.91
N ASP A 80 -29.23 23.66 37.43
CA ASP A 80 -30.08 24.83 37.64
C ASP A 80 -30.01 25.88 36.54
N CYS A 81 -29.23 25.63 35.47
CA CYS A 81 -29.09 26.59 34.38
C CYS A 81 -30.38 26.73 33.56
N PRO A 82 -30.98 27.96 33.45
CA PRO A 82 -32.25 28.18 32.81
C PRO A 82 -32.22 28.10 31.30
N TRP A 83 -31.05 28.10 30.67
CA TRP A 83 -30.90 28.13 29.23
C TRP A 83 -31.64 26.96 28.52
N ARG A 84 -32.56 27.30 27.61
CA ARG A 84 -33.35 26.32 26.84
C ARG A 84 -33.65 26.83 25.44
N ILE A 85 -33.72 25.92 24.52
CA ILE A 85 -34.13 26.21 23.15
C ILE A 85 -35.13 25.16 22.64
N VAL A 86 -36.16 25.62 21.91
CA VAL A 86 -37.12 24.75 21.23
C VAL A 86 -37.19 25.13 19.77
N GLY A 87 -36.91 24.19 18.89
CA GLY A 87 -37.17 24.31 17.44
C GLY A 87 -38.32 23.43 17.03
N SER A 88 -39.27 24.01 16.30
CA SER A 88 -40.46 23.32 15.81
C SER A 88 -40.52 23.36 14.30
N LEU A 89 -40.88 22.22 13.69
CA LEU A 89 -41.14 22.11 12.25
C LEU A 89 -42.36 22.95 11.89
N GLN A 90 -42.26 23.71 10.80
CA GLN A 90 -43.35 24.53 10.27
C GLN A 90 -44.26 23.72 9.37
N ASP A 91 -45.33 24.34 8.89
CA ASP A 91 -46.39 23.70 8.09
C ASP A 91 -45.91 23.24 6.70
N ASP A 92 -44.81 23.84 6.21
CA ASP A 92 -44.09 23.43 4.99
C ASP A 92 -43.43 22.04 5.10
N LYS A 93 -43.43 21.44 6.29
CA LYS A 93 -42.83 20.13 6.63
C LYS A 93 -41.31 20.05 6.40
N CYS A 94 -40.64 21.19 6.20
CA CYS A 94 -39.24 21.30 5.91
C CYS A 94 -38.53 22.23 6.89
N THR A 95 -38.99 23.47 6.97
CA THR A 95 -38.41 24.55 7.74
C THR A 95 -38.62 24.36 9.25
N VAL A 96 -37.62 24.70 10.03
CA VAL A 96 -37.70 24.71 11.50
C VAL A 96 -37.53 26.12 12.02
N LYS A 97 -38.43 26.55 12.88
CA LYS A 97 -38.40 27.86 13.54
C LYS A 97 -38.09 27.72 15.02
N VAL A 98 -37.25 28.61 15.54
CA VAL A 98 -37.01 28.74 17.00
C VAL A 98 -38.28 29.30 17.63
N THR A 99 -38.99 28.49 18.41
CA THR A 99 -40.27 28.85 19.03
C THR A 99 -40.15 29.21 20.50
N VAL A 100 -39.15 28.78 21.18
CA VAL A 100 -38.79 29.13 22.56
C VAL A 100 -37.29 29.31 22.67
N LEU A 101 -36.86 30.37 23.31
CA LEU A 101 -35.51 30.64 23.70
C LEU A 101 -35.48 31.27 25.07
N VAL A 102 -34.77 30.68 26.01
CA VAL A 102 -34.33 31.29 27.27
C VAL A 102 -32.82 31.41 27.17
N ASP A 103 -32.37 32.64 26.95
CA ASP A 103 -30.95 32.92 26.58
C ASP A 103 -30.06 33.13 27.81
N GLN A 104 -30.62 33.22 29.00
CA GLN A 104 -29.88 33.40 30.24
C GLN A 104 -29.14 32.15 30.64
N HIS A 105 -27.80 32.30 30.89
CA HIS A 105 -26.92 31.28 31.47
C HIS A 105 -26.52 31.68 32.86
N ASP A 106 -26.81 30.82 33.84
CA ASP A 106 -26.34 30.97 35.24
C ASP A 106 -25.19 30.00 35.57
N CYS A 107 -24.66 29.28 34.57
CA CYS A 107 -23.55 28.35 34.76
C CYS A 107 -22.22 29.00 34.35
N VAL A 108 -21.17 28.66 35.11
CA VAL A 108 -19.79 28.97 34.70
C VAL A 108 -19.43 28.12 33.47
N SER A 109 -18.78 28.72 32.48
CA SER A 109 -18.28 28.00 31.34
C SER A 109 -17.57 26.70 31.78
N SER A 110 -18.16 25.57 31.41
CA SER A 110 -17.61 24.28 31.79
C SER A 110 -16.27 24.12 31.14
N SER A 111 -15.22 23.88 31.94
CA SER A 111 -13.91 23.57 31.39
C SER A 111 -14.06 22.49 30.31
N ARG A 112 -13.51 22.68 29.16
CA ARG A 112 -13.53 21.90 27.90
C ARG A 112 -13.17 20.40 28.00
N VAL A 113 -13.38 19.78 29.17
CA VAL A 113 -12.89 18.44 29.52
C VAL A 113 -13.92 17.33 29.21
N LYS A 114 -15.21 17.64 29.11
CA LYS A 114 -16.26 16.65 28.78
C LYS A 114 -17.13 17.15 27.62
N THR A 115 -16.97 16.54 26.47
CA THR A 115 -17.63 17.03 25.26
C THR A 115 -18.65 16.02 24.78
N ILE A 116 -19.86 16.15 25.25
CA ILE A 116 -21.05 15.51 24.66
C ILE A 116 -21.58 16.35 23.45
N THR A 117 -21.25 17.61 23.43
CA THR A 117 -21.72 18.59 22.43
C THR A 117 -21.30 18.25 21.00
N PRO A 118 -20.03 17.92 20.65
CA PRO A 118 -19.68 17.45 19.32
C PRO A 118 -20.25 16.06 19.04
N SER A 119 -21.30 15.98 18.22
CA SER A 119 -21.87 14.70 17.78
C SER A 119 -21.20 14.16 16.52
N GLN A 120 -21.46 12.89 16.19
CA GLN A 120 -20.99 12.28 14.93
C GLN A 120 -21.46 13.07 13.70
N ASP A 121 -22.67 13.61 13.71
CA ASP A 121 -23.21 14.41 12.61
C ASP A 121 -22.55 15.79 12.52
N TRP A 122 -22.23 16.41 13.64
CA TRP A 122 -21.46 17.63 13.67
C TRP A 122 -20.02 17.40 13.14
N VAL A 123 -19.37 16.34 13.57
CA VAL A 123 -18.04 15.95 13.03
C VAL A 123 -18.13 15.68 11.54
N ALA A 124 -19.18 14.97 11.07
CA ALA A 124 -19.37 14.71 9.65
C ALA A 124 -19.49 16.02 8.85
N ASN A 125 -20.34 16.92 9.29
CA ASN A 125 -20.55 18.22 8.63
C ASN A 125 -19.24 19.02 8.50
N LYS A 126 -18.46 19.12 9.59
CA LYS A 126 -17.17 19.84 9.55
C LYS A 126 -16.06 19.09 8.81
N ALA A 127 -16.13 17.76 8.75
CA ALA A 127 -15.14 16.93 8.09
C ALA A 127 -15.28 16.90 6.56
N VAL A 128 -16.45 17.16 5.98
CA VAL A 128 -16.69 17.09 4.53
C VAL A 128 -15.71 17.97 3.75
N SER A 129 -15.56 19.25 4.11
CA SER A 129 -14.63 20.17 3.44
C SER A 129 -13.17 19.76 3.60
N ILE A 130 -12.81 19.30 4.81
CA ILE A 130 -11.46 18.84 5.13
C ILE A 130 -11.11 17.58 4.33
N LEU A 131 -12.03 16.61 4.23
CA LEU A 131 -11.80 15.36 3.51
C LEU A 131 -11.85 15.52 1.99
N ARG A 132 -12.56 16.52 1.46
CA ARG A 132 -12.47 16.89 0.02
C ARG A 132 -11.06 17.38 -0.34
N SER A 133 -10.47 18.20 0.52
CA SER A 133 -9.10 18.72 0.29
C SER A 133 -8.00 17.70 0.67
N SER A 134 -8.28 16.80 1.59
CA SER A 134 -7.32 15.81 2.12
C SER A 134 -7.98 14.45 2.34
N PRO A 135 -8.30 13.70 1.27
CA PRO A 135 -9.07 12.45 1.34
C PRO A 135 -8.47 11.39 2.26
N ASN A 136 -7.16 11.37 2.37
CA ASN A 136 -6.39 10.35 3.10
C ASN A 136 -6.20 10.65 4.58
N MET A 137 -6.76 11.76 5.08
CA MET A 137 -6.60 12.18 6.48
C MET A 137 -7.11 11.10 7.44
N GLY A 138 -6.24 10.63 8.33
CA GLY A 138 -6.57 9.64 9.35
C GLY A 138 -7.53 10.20 10.41
N ALA A 139 -8.36 9.33 11.05
CA ALA A 139 -9.29 9.79 12.09
C ALA A 139 -8.59 10.46 13.29
N LYS A 140 -7.34 10.08 13.63
CA LYS A 140 -6.55 10.77 14.66
C LYS A 140 -6.11 12.17 14.24
N GLU A 141 -5.72 12.32 12.99
CA GLU A 141 -5.31 13.60 12.43
C GLU A 141 -6.50 14.54 12.31
N LEU A 142 -7.63 14.03 11.82
CA LEU A 142 -8.91 14.76 11.79
C LEU A 142 -9.34 15.18 13.20
N GLN A 143 -9.20 14.30 14.20
CA GLN A 143 -9.48 14.62 15.61
C GLN A 143 -8.64 15.81 16.08
N LYS A 144 -7.33 15.75 15.83
CA LYS A 144 -6.40 16.82 16.20
C LYS A 144 -6.79 18.14 15.54
N LYS A 145 -7.04 18.12 14.23
CA LYS A 145 -7.42 19.32 13.47
C LYS A 145 -8.72 19.95 13.95
N LEU A 146 -9.77 19.13 14.20
CA LEU A 146 -11.04 19.63 14.71
C LEU A 146 -10.94 20.15 16.15
N GLN A 147 -10.17 19.49 17.01
CA GLN A 147 -9.92 19.94 18.38
C GLN A 147 -9.13 21.28 18.42
N GLU A 148 -8.16 21.44 17.53
CA GLU A 148 -7.39 22.68 17.41
C GLU A 148 -8.25 23.84 16.86
N GLN A 149 -9.04 23.56 15.79
CA GLN A 149 -9.85 24.57 15.11
C GLN A 149 -11.00 25.09 15.98
N TYR A 150 -11.72 24.18 16.64
CA TYR A 150 -12.93 24.52 17.43
C TYR A 150 -12.69 24.51 18.94
N LYS A 151 -11.44 24.29 19.37
CA LYS A 151 -11.02 24.27 20.78
C LYS A 151 -11.86 23.35 21.68
N VAL A 152 -12.28 22.21 21.15
CA VAL A 152 -13.11 21.20 21.84
C VAL A 152 -12.35 19.90 21.99
N THR A 153 -12.72 19.08 22.97
CA THR A 153 -12.21 17.71 23.11
C THR A 153 -13.23 16.74 22.52
N ILE A 154 -12.87 15.90 21.58
CA ILE A 154 -13.78 14.97 20.91
C ILE A 154 -13.27 13.53 21.10
N LEU A 155 -14.18 12.62 21.46
CA LEU A 155 -13.83 11.19 21.58
C LEU A 155 -13.45 10.62 20.23
N TYR A 156 -12.43 9.78 20.18
CA TYR A 156 -11.96 9.15 18.95
C TYR A 156 -13.06 8.39 18.19
N ASP A 157 -13.93 7.65 18.90
CA ASP A 157 -15.06 6.92 18.30
C ASP A 157 -16.04 7.87 17.61
N THR A 158 -16.33 9.03 18.22
CA THR A 158 -17.18 10.07 17.63
C THR A 158 -16.55 10.62 16.34
N VAL A 159 -15.27 10.89 16.33
CA VAL A 159 -14.56 11.35 15.14
C VAL A 159 -14.51 10.28 14.05
N TRP A 160 -14.23 9.04 14.43
CA TRP A 160 -14.18 7.93 13.49
C TRP A 160 -15.53 7.71 12.80
N ARG A 161 -16.63 7.69 13.55
CA ARG A 161 -18.00 7.57 12.98
C ARG A 161 -18.42 8.79 12.17
N GLY A 162 -18.03 9.98 12.62
CA GLY A 162 -18.25 11.22 11.89
C GLY A 162 -17.51 11.24 10.57
N LYS A 163 -16.25 10.80 10.54
CA LYS A 163 -15.48 10.63 9.31
C LYS A 163 -16.14 9.65 8.33
N GLU A 164 -16.62 8.50 8.80
CA GLU A 164 -17.32 7.52 7.95
C GLU A 164 -18.59 8.13 7.32
N LYS A 165 -19.36 8.92 8.08
CA LYS A 165 -20.54 9.64 7.56
C LYS A 165 -20.14 10.70 6.53
N ALA A 166 -19.06 11.47 6.79
CA ALA A 166 -18.58 12.48 5.86
C ALA A 166 -18.06 11.84 4.56
N LEU A 167 -17.36 10.72 4.64
CA LEU A 167 -16.92 9.97 3.46
C LEU A 167 -18.11 9.43 2.66
N ALA A 168 -19.16 8.96 3.32
CA ALA A 168 -20.38 8.53 2.65
C ALA A 168 -21.13 9.71 2.00
N GLU A 169 -21.02 10.92 2.54
CA GLU A 169 -21.57 12.13 1.93
C GLU A 169 -20.75 12.61 0.72
N VAL A 170 -19.42 12.46 0.77
CA VAL A 170 -18.51 12.89 -0.31
C VAL A 170 -18.50 11.89 -1.47
N TYR A 171 -18.49 10.60 -1.18
CA TYR A 171 -18.28 9.53 -2.16
C TYR A 171 -19.49 8.62 -2.39
N GLY A 172 -20.63 8.90 -1.74
CA GLY A 172 -21.79 8.01 -1.75
C GLY A 172 -21.64 6.83 -0.78
N LYS A 173 -22.65 5.97 -0.75
CA LYS A 173 -22.60 4.77 0.08
C LYS A 173 -21.60 3.77 -0.50
N TRP A 174 -20.86 3.10 0.37
CA TRP A 174 -19.84 2.15 -0.03
C TRP A 174 -20.38 1.01 -0.91
N GLU A 175 -21.57 0.55 -0.62
CA GLU A 175 -22.27 -0.50 -1.38
C GLU A 175 -22.57 -0.06 -2.82
N GLU A 176 -22.94 1.19 -3.02
CA GLU A 176 -23.29 1.79 -4.32
C GLU A 176 -22.04 1.93 -5.22
N SER A 177 -20.84 1.94 -4.63
CA SER A 177 -19.58 2.07 -5.37
C SER A 177 -19.32 0.90 -6.35
N PHE A 178 -19.81 -0.30 -6.05
CA PHE A 178 -19.69 -1.44 -6.96
C PHE A 178 -20.59 -1.33 -8.18
N GLU A 179 -21.79 -0.79 -8.02
CA GLU A 179 -22.67 -0.44 -9.15
C GLU A 179 -22.07 0.68 -10.00
N MET A 180 -21.46 1.66 -9.34
CA MET A 180 -20.80 2.78 -10.00
C MET A 180 -19.64 2.36 -10.90
N LEU A 181 -18.96 1.22 -10.64
CA LEU A 181 -17.94 0.66 -11.52
C LEU A 181 -18.47 0.35 -12.93
N TYR A 182 -19.70 -0.12 -13.06
CA TYR A 182 -20.30 -0.39 -14.37
C TYR A 182 -20.58 0.91 -15.13
N LYS A 183 -21.00 1.96 -14.44
CA LYS A 183 -21.21 3.30 -15.03
C LYS A 183 -19.85 3.92 -15.43
N TRP A 184 -18.84 3.76 -14.59
CA TRP A 184 -17.47 4.15 -14.89
C TRP A 184 -16.92 3.41 -16.12
N LYS A 185 -17.10 2.08 -16.18
CA LYS A 185 -16.75 1.26 -17.35
C LYS A 185 -17.42 1.79 -18.63
N ALA A 186 -18.70 2.06 -18.59
CA ALA A 186 -19.44 2.56 -19.75
C ALA A 186 -18.95 3.95 -20.20
N GLU A 187 -18.60 4.84 -19.28
CA GLU A 187 -18.08 6.16 -19.63
C GLU A 187 -16.64 6.06 -20.19
N VAL A 188 -15.77 5.21 -19.64
CA VAL A 188 -14.43 4.98 -20.19
C VAL A 188 -14.52 4.43 -21.62
N LEU A 189 -15.35 3.41 -21.86
CA LEU A 189 -15.52 2.85 -23.22
C LEU A 189 -16.07 3.87 -24.22
N LYS A 190 -16.97 4.75 -23.76
CA LYS A 190 -17.51 5.84 -24.59
C LYS A 190 -16.45 6.88 -24.95
N ARG A 191 -15.58 7.23 -24.00
CA ARG A 191 -14.54 8.28 -24.18
C ARG A 191 -13.31 7.77 -24.89
N SER A 192 -12.92 6.55 -24.61
CA SER A 192 -11.73 5.92 -25.18
C SER A 192 -12.10 4.63 -25.91
N PRO A 193 -12.65 4.72 -27.13
CA PRO A 193 -12.99 3.55 -27.94
C PRO A 193 -11.77 2.66 -28.18
N GLY A 194 -11.95 1.35 -27.98
CA GLY A 194 -10.85 0.38 -28.07
C GLY A 194 -10.13 0.09 -26.73
N SER A 195 -10.50 0.77 -25.64
CA SER A 195 -10.07 0.36 -24.30
C SER A 195 -10.68 -0.98 -23.92
N VAL A 196 -9.90 -1.84 -23.27
CA VAL A 196 -10.42 -3.07 -22.65
C VAL A 196 -10.71 -2.76 -21.18
N VAL A 197 -11.96 -2.49 -20.85
CA VAL A 197 -12.35 -2.07 -19.48
C VAL A 197 -12.80 -3.24 -18.60
N GLU A 198 -12.36 -4.41 -18.85
CA GLU A 198 -12.17 -5.43 -17.82
C GLU A 198 -10.82 -5.18 -17.10
N ILE A 199 -9.87 -4.63 -17.86
CA ILE A 199 -8.60 -4.03 -17.43
C ILE A 199 -8.39 -2.77 -18.29
N GLU A 200 -8.04 -1.64 -17.71
CA GLU A 200 -7.61 -0.46 -18.48
C GLU A 200 -6.20 -0.73 -19.00
N VAL A 201 -6.05 -0.91 -20.32
CA VAL A 201 -4.79 -1.32 -20.92
C VAL A 201 -4.37 -0.36 -22.01
N LEU A 202 -3.09 -0.13 -22.04
CA LEU A 202 -2.37 0.71 -22.96
C LEU A 202 -1.35 -0.17 -23.69
N GLU A 203 -1.24 -0.01 -25.02
CA GLU A 203 -0.28 -0.78 -25.83
C GLU A 203 1.15 -0.65 -25.31
N ILE A 204 1.91 -1.76 -25.38
CA ILE A 204 3.31 -1.83 -24.94
C ILE A 204 4.26 -1.10 -25.90
N ASP A 205 3.78 -0.57 -27.00
CA ASP A 205 4.60 0.11 -28.00
C ASP A 205 5.49 1.19 -27.35
N GLY A 206 6.79 1.04 -27.54
CA GLY A 206 7.79 1.95 -27.00
C GLY A 206 8.39 1.56 -25.64
N CYS A 207 7.85 0.56 -24.95
CA CYS A 207 8.45 -0.02 -23.75
C CYS A 207 9.33 -1.24 -24.08
N ARG A 208 10.15 -1.67 -23.10
CA ARG A 208 10.84 -2.95 -23.22
C ARG A 208 9.85 -4.10 -23.01
N PRO A 209 10.02 -5.25 -23.68
CA PRO A 209 9.12 -6.40 -23.59
C PRO A 209 9.31 -7.14 -22.25
N HIS A 210 9.14 -6.43 -21.16
CA HIS A 210 9.26 -6.92 -19.80
C HIS A 210 8.12 -6.38 -18.93
N LEU A 211 7.38 -7.29 -18.32
CA LEU A 211 6.30 -6.98 -17.41
C LEU A 211 6.65 -7.43 -15.99
N SER A 212 6.40 -6.56 -15.04
CA SER A 212 6.39 -6.86 -13.62
C SER A 212 4.94 -6.95 -13.16
N ILE A 213 4.53 -8.12 -12.65
CA ILE A 213 3.16 -8.38 -12.20
C ILE A 213 3.15 -8.64 -10.70
N ASP A 214 2.26 -7.98 -10.00
CA ASP A 214 2.10 -8.09 -8.54
C ASP A 214 0.68 -7.70 -8.13
N SER A 215 0.31 -7.96 -6.90
CA SER A 215 -0.90 -7.43 -6.31
C SER A 215 -0.65 -6.73 -4.98
N THR A 216 -1.56 -5.85 -4.64
CA THR A 216 -1.54 -5.19 -3.35
C THR A 216 -2.90 -5.27 -2.66
N ALA A 217 -2.91 -5.66 -1.39
CA ALA A 217 -4.14 -5.72 -0.61
C ALA A 217 -4.74 -4.32 -0.42
N LEU A 218 -6.05 -4.20 -0.64
CA LEU A 218 -6.81 -2.98 -0.40
C LEU A 218 -7.03 -2.76 1.09
N ASN A 219 -7.06 -1.51 1.51
CA ASN A 219 -7.17 -1.12 2.92
C ASN A 219 -8.58 -0.61 3.29
N GLY A 220 -9.49 -0.48 2.31
CA GLY A 220 -10.87 -0.04 2.49
C GLY A 220 -11.75 -1.05 3.23
N ARG A 221 -13.06 -0.91 3.10
CA ARG A 221 -14.03 -1.86 3.67
C ARG A 221 -13.98 -3.23 2.99
N TRP A 222 -13.63 -3.26 1.72
CA TRP A 222 -13.44 -4.50 0.96
C TRP A 222 -12.01 -5.03 1.13
N ASN A 223 -11.89 -6.32 1.34
CA ASN A 223 -10.61 -7.01 1.55
C ASN A 223 -10.00 -7.57 0.26
N GLY A 224 -10.38 -7.09 -0.90
CA GLY A 224 -9.83 -7.51 -2.17
C GLY A 224 -8.39 -7.06 -2.38
N HIS A 225 -7.90 -7.38 -3.54
CA HIS A 225 -6.56 -7.02 -4.01
C HIS A 225 -6.68 -6.19 -5.28
N LEU A 226 -5.73 -5.30 -5.49
CA LEU A 226 -5.49 -4.65 -6.77
C LEU A 226 -4.31 -5.37 -7.43
N ALA A 227 -4.59 -6.12 -8.49
CA ALA A 227 -3.59 -6.66 -9.39
C ALA A 227 -3.06 -5.57 -10.31
N SER A 228 -1.79 -5.61 -10.67
CA SER A 228 -1.17 -4.65 -11.60
C SER A 228 -0.15 -5.32 -12.49
N ALA A 229 -0.10 -4.87 -13.74
CA ALA A 229 0.97 -5.15 -14.69
C ALA A 229 1.68 -3.84 -15.03
N THR A 230 2.98 -3.82 -14.85
CA THR A 230 3.81 -2.64 -15.09
C THR A 230 4.96 -2.98 -16.04
N ALA A 231 5.19 -2.12 -17.01
CA ALA A 231 6.33 -2.19 -17.93
C ALA A 231 7.41 -1.17 -17.55
N VAL A 232 8.47 -1.11 -18.35
CA VAL A 232 9.60 -0.19 -18.16
C VAL A 232 9.86 0.56 -19.45
N ASP A 233 9.83 1.89 -19.39
CA ASP A 233 10.13 2.76 -20.53
C ASP A 233 11.65 2.92 -20.78
N GLY A 234 11.98 3.70 -21.80
CA GLY A 234 13.37 3.97 -22.17
C GLY A 234 14.16 4.73 -21.09
N HIS A 235 13.52 5.49 -20.21
CA HIS A 235 14.17 6.14 -19.06
C HIS A 235 14.40 5.21 -17.87
N ASN A 236 13.99 3.93 -17.94
CA ASN A 236 13.88 2.99 -16.83
C ASN A 236 12.81 3.41 -15.79
N TRP A 237 11.81 4.16 -16.18
CA TRP A 237 10.70 4.51 -15.32
C TRP A 237 9.59 3.47 -15.41
N MET A 238 8.87 3.30 -14.31
CA MET A 238 7.68 2.46 -14.23
C MET A 238 6.62 3.00 -15.20
N TYR A 239 6.10 2.11 -16.05
CA TYR A 239 5.00 2.35 -16.99
C TYR A 239 3.80 1.53 -16.53
N PRO A 240 2.75 2.16 -15.94
CA PRO A 240 1.54 1.45 -15.57
C PRO A 240 0.84 0.97 -16.84
N LEU A 241 0.76 -0.34 -17.03
CA LEU A 241 0.17 -0.93 -18.23
C LEU A 241 -1.27 -1.35 -17.97
N ALA A 242 -1.53 -2.07 -16.88
CA ALA A 242 -2.85 -2.55 -16.54
C ALA A 242 -3.05 -2.64 -15.03
N PHE A 243 -4.29 -2.51 -14.58
CA PHE A 243 -4.68 -2.82 -13.21
C PHE A 243 -6.06 -3.47 -13.17
N GLY A 244 -6.34 -4.27 -12.13
CA GLY A 244 -7.61 -4.96 -11.98
C GLY A 244 -7.93 -5.28 -10.53
N PHE A 245 -9.22 -5.33 -10.21
CA PHE A 245 -9.69 -5.67 -8.87
C PHE A 245 -10.01 -7.16 -8.80
N ILE A 246 -9.34 -7.87 -7.90
CA ILE A 246 -9.52 -9.30 -7.67
C ILE A 246 -9.89 -9.57 -6.21
N ALA A 247 -10.68 -10.61 -5.97
CA ALA A 247 -11.12 -10.95 -4.62
C ALA A 247 -9.95 -11.46 -3.75
N SER A 248 -9.03 -12.21 -4.33
CA SER A 248 -7.87 -12.81 -3.67
C SER A 248 -6.87 -13.31 -4.71
N GLU A 249 -5.64 -13.62 -4.29
CA GLU A 249 -4.55 -14.13 -5.15
C GLU A 249 -4.72 -15.63 -5.44
N THR A 250 -5.86 -16.03 -6.03
CA THR A 250 -6.10 -17.39 -6.51
C THR A 250 -5.69 -17.55 -7.96
N GLU A 251 -5.46 -18.77 -8.40
CA GLU A 251 -5.14 -19.08 -9.80
C GLU A 251 -6.24 -18.61 -10.75
N ASP A 252 -7.52 -18.81 -10.39
CA ASP A 252 -8.66 -18.38 -11.21
C ASP A 252 -8.69 -16.87 -11.41
N ASN A 253 -8.49 -16.10 -10.34
CA ASN A 253 -8.46 -14.65 -10.43
C ASN A 253 -7.25 -14.14 -11.22
N TRP A 254 -6.08 -14.77 -11.07
CA TRP A 254 -4.90 -14.45 -11.85
C TRP A 254 -5.07 -14.85 -13.31
N THR A 255 -5.68 -16.00 -13.61
CA THR A 255 -5.97 -16.43 -14.97
C THR A 255 -6.92 -15.46 -15.67
N TRP A 256 -7.97 -15.00 -14.95
CA TRP A 256 -8.84 -13.94 -15.48
C TRP A 256 -8.03 -12.67 -15.80
N PHE A 257 -7.21 -12.17 -14.88
CA PHE A 257 -6.41 -10.96 -15.10
C PHE A 257 -5.44 -11.11 -16.28
N MET A 258 -4.76 -12.28 -16.39
CA MET A 258 -3.84 -12.56 -17.47
C MET A 258 -4.53 -12.67 -18.83
N ASN A 259 -5.74 -13.26 -18.89
CA ASN A 259 -6.53 -13.30 -20.12
C ASN A 259 -6.93 -11.88 -20.59
N GLN A 260 -7.38 -11.02 -19.67
CA GLN A 260 -7.69 -9.63 -20.01
C GLN A 260 -6.43 -8.89 -20.49
N LEU A 261 -5.30 -9.10 -19.84
CA LEU A 261 -4.03 -8.54 -20.26
C LEU A 261 -3.65 -9.02 -21.67
N LYS A 262 -3.84 -10.32 -21.98
CA LYS A 262 -3.59 -10.87 -23.32
C LYS A 262 -4.51 -10.29 -24.38
N MET A 263 -5.78 -10.07 -24.07
CA MET A 263 -6.72 -9.39 -25.00
C MET A 263 -6.22 -7.99 -25.37
N ALA A 264 -5.55 -7.35 -24.47
CA ALA A 264 -5.11 -5.97 -24.62
C ALA A 264 -3.76 -5.82 -25.33
N ILE A 265 -2.77 -6.64 -24.96
CA ILE A 265 -1.41 -6.54 -25.51
C ILE A 265 -1.14 -7.58 -26.62
N GLY A 266 -2.08 -8.47 -26.90
CA GLY A 266 -1.89 -9.61 -27.78
C GLY A 266 -0.98 -10.68 -27.17
N ASP A 267 -0.30 -11.43 -28.04
CA ASP A 267 0.70 -12.44 -27.67
C ASP A 267 2.06 -12.04 -28.26
N PRO A 268 2.80 -11.13 -27.65
CA PRO A 268 4.07 -10.67 -28.18
C PRO A 268 5.06 -11.83 -28.31
N PRO A 269 5.76 -11.97 -29.44
CA PRO A 269 6.70 -13.06 -29.66
C PRO A 269 7.90 -13.02 -28.71
N LEU A 270 8.17 -11.87 -28.15
CA LEU A 270 9.23 -11.62 -27.17
C LEU A 270 8.62 -10.94 -25.95
N LEU A 271 8.54 -11.66 -24.84
CA LEU A 271 8.00 -11.14 -23.60
C LEU A 271 8.67 -11.82 -22.41
N ALA A 272 9.11 -11.03 -21.42
CA ALA A 272 9.44 -11.54 -20.10
C ALA A 272 8.39 -11.11 -19.07
N VAL A 273 8.01 -12.00 -18.18
CA VAL A 273 7.08 -11.74 -17.08
C VAL A 273 7.76 -12.07 -15.76
N CYS A 274 8.00 -11.05 -14.94
CA CYS A 274 8.57 -11.19 -13.60
C CYS A 274 7.45 -11.17 -12.55
N THR A 275 7.42 -12.19 -11.72
CA THR A 275 6.42 -12.36 -10.64
C THR A 275 7.10 -12.61 -9.31
N ASP A 276 6.35 -12.47 -8.21
CA ASP A 276 6.75 -13.04 -6.93
C ASP A 276 6.48 -14.56 -6.91
N ALA A 277 6.92 -15.26 -5.85
CA ALA A 277 6.72 -16.71 -5.71
C ALA A 277 5.26 -17.06 -5.35
N CYS A 278 4.29 -16.55 -6.09
CA CYS A 278 2.88 -16.87 -5.97
C CYS A 278 2.50 -17.95 -7.00
N LYS A 279 2.28 -19.20 -6.56
CA LYS A 279 2.03 -20.30 -7.48
C LYS A 279 0.79 -20.11 -8.36
N GLY A 280 -0.27 -19.49 -7.85
CA GLY A 280 -1.44 -19.17 -8.66
C GLY A 280 -1.13 -18.22 -9.81
N LEU A 281 -0.28 -17.21 -9.57
CA LEU A 281 0.17 -16.29 -10.61
C LEU A 281 1.13 -16.98 -11.61
N GLU A 282 2.08 -17.77 -11.11
CA GLU A 282 3.01 -18.52 -11.98
C GLU A 282 2.25 -19.44 -12.95
N ASN A 283 1.25 -20.19 -12.46
CA ASN A 283 0.41 -21.05 -13.26
C ASN A 283 -0.40 -20.25 -14.28
N ALA A 284 -1.01 -19.14 -13.87
CA ALA A 284 -1.78 -18.28 -14.76
C ALA A 284 -0.92 -17.71 -15.90
N VAL A 285 0.30 -17.25 -15.62
CA VAL A 285 1.25 -16.79 -16.65
C VAL A 285 1.59 -17.91 -17.61
N LYS A 286 1.93 -19.11 -17.11
CA LYS A 286 2.27 -20.27 -17.93
C LYS A 286 1.12 -20.68 -18.86
N ASN A 287 -0.12 -20.64 -18.36
CA ASN A 287 -1.29 -21.05 -19.12
C ASN A 287 -1.68 -20.02 -20.19
N VAL A 288 -1.60 -18.72 -19.87
CA VAL A 288 -2.07 -17.65 -20.78
C VAL A 288 -0.97 -17.19 -21.74
N PHE A 289 0.27 -17.07 -21.27
CA PHE A 289 1.44 -16.67 -22.07
C PHE A 289 2.51 -17.78 -22.06
N PRO A 290 2.26 -18.91 -22.73
CA PRO A 290 3.16 -20.08 -22.68
C PRO A 290 4.56 -19.79 -23.27
N ASN A 291 4.67 -18.83 -24.20
CA ASN A 291 5.91 -18.43 -24.84
C ASN A 291 6.69 -17.36 -24.05
N ALA A 292 6.10 -16.78 -23.02
CA ALA A 292 6.77 -15.75 -22.24
C ALA A 292 7.89 -16.34 -21.37
N GLU A 293 8.99 -15.62 -21.29
CA GLU A 293 10.05 -15.92 -20.35
C GLU A 293 9.60 -15.61 -18.91
N GLN A 294 9.34 -16.65 -18.12
CA GLN A 294 8.92 -16.46 -16.74
C GLN A 294 10.14 -16.24 -15.83
N ARG A 295 10.13 -15.11 -15.11
CA ARG A 295 11.17 -14.73 -14.16
C ARG A 295 10.62 -14.69 -12.74
N GLU A 296 11.37 -15.20 -11.78
CA GLU A 296 11.06 -15.07 -10.37
C GLU A 296 11.76 -13.86 -9.75
N CYS A 297 11.06 -13.11 -8.94
CA CYS A 297 11.63 -11.99 -8.19
C CYS A 297 12.71 -12.47 -7.20
N PHE A 298 13.96 -12.18 -7.49
CA PHE A 298 15.10 -12.56 -6.65
C PHE A 298 15.02 -11.96 -5.23
N TYR A 299 14.41 -10.81 -5.05
CA TYR A 299 14.21 -10.22 -3.74
C TYR A 299 13.29 -11.09 -2.85
N HIS A 300 12.19 -11.60 -3.39
CA HIS A 300 11.30 -12.50 -2.67
C HIS A 300 11.95 -13.87 -2.44
N LEU A 301 12.70 -14.37 -3.43
CA LEU A 301 13.51 -15.58 -3.29
C LEU A 301 14.50 -15.42 -2.13
N THR A 302 15.29 -14.34 -2.10
CA THR A 302 16.29 -14.14 -1.01
C THR A 302 15.65 -13.94 0.35
N LYS A 303 14.46 -13.33 0.43
CA LYS A 303 13.69 -13.27 1.69
C LYS A 303 13.26 -14.66 2.17
N ASN A 304 12.85 -15.53 1.27
CA ASN A 304 12.49 -16.91 1.60
C ASN A 304 13.76 -17.73 1.94
N PHE A 305 14.81 -17.54 1.16
CA PHE A 305 16.13 -18.14 1.39
C PHE A 305 16.68 -17.82 2.78
N SER A 306 16.71 -16.54 3.16
CA SER A 306 17.27 -16.09 4.44
C SER A 306 16.49 -16.55 5.68
N LYS A 307 15.27 -17.06 5.52
CA LYS A 307 14.51 -17.70 6.61
C LYS A 307 15.00 -19.10 6.93
N ARG A 308 15.53 -19.79 5.93
CA ARG A 308 15.97 -21.19 6.02
C ARG A 308 17.48 -21.30 6.15
N PHE A 309 18.22 -20.47 5.40
CA PHE A 309 19.66 -20.50 5.32
C PHE A 309 20.25 -19.16 5.79
N HIS A 310 21.38 -19.21 6.49
CA HIS A 310 22.07 -18.02 7.01
C HIS A 310 23.50 -17.96 6.49
N GLY A 311 24.04 -16.76 6.26
CA GLY A 311 25.45 -16.55 5.96
C GLY A 311 25.87 -16.66 4.48
N PHE A 312 24.92 -16.75 3.54
CA PHE A 312 25.23 -16.94 2.12
C PHE A 312 25.29 -15.61 1.33
N GLY A 313 26.36 -14.82 1.55
CA GLY A 313 26.57 -13.52 0.87
C GLY A 313 26.74 -13.61 -0.66
N ARG A 314 27.07 -14.79 -1.21
CA ARG A 314 27.31 -14.98 -2.65
C ARG A 314 26.05 -15.14 -3.49
N MET A 315 24.85 -15.23 -2.92
CA MET A 315 23.60 -15.35 -3.68
C MET A 315 23.35 -14.13 -4.59
N TYR A 316 23.64 -12.91 -4.12
CA TYR A 316 23.49 -11.71 -4.96
C TYR A 316 24.50 -11.68 -6.13
N PRO A 317 25.80 -11.89 -5.94
CA PRO A 317 26.73 -12.04 -7.05
C PRO A 317 26.33 -13.13 -8.04
N ALA A 318 25.88 -14.31 -7.58
CA ALA A 318 25.38 -15.38 -8.44
C ALA A 318 24.20 -14.91 -9.32
N ALA A 319 23.14 -14.34 -8.71
CA ALA A 319 21.99 -13.88 -9.46
C ALA A 319 22.29 -12.76 -10.48
N ARG A 320 23.33 -11.96 -10.23
CA ARG A 320 23.76 -10.84 -11.09
C ARG A 320 24.76 -11.23 -12.15
N ALA A 321 25.30 -12.42 -12.11
CA ALA A 321 26.24 -12.89 -13.11
C ALA A 321 25.58 -12.98 -14.49
N TYR A 322 26.18 -12.36 -15.50
CA TYR A 322 25.72 -12.47 -16.89
C TYR A 322 26.25 -13.74 -17.56
N ARG A 323 27.40 -14.25 -17.10
CA ARG A 323 28.04 -15.46 -17.62
C ARG A 323 27.73 -16.65 -16.72
N GLU A 324 27.49 -17.80 -17.33
CA GLU A 324 27.14 -19.05 -16.65
C GLU A 324 28.31 -19.60 -15.80
N ASP A 325 29.55 -19.44 -16.27
CA ASP A 325 30.76 -19.86 -15.53
C ASP A 325 30.91 -19.07 -14.21
N VAL A 326 30.69 -17.74 -14.25
CA VAL A 326 30.70 -16.88 -13.07
C VAL A 326 29.57 -17.23 -12.09
N PHE A 327 28.37 -17.50 -12.63
CA PHE A 327 27.26 -17.99 -11.81
C PHE A 327 27.62 -19.30 -11.13
N THR A 328 28.18 -20.26 -11.89
CA THR A 328 28.55 -21.58 -11.40
C THR A 328 29.63 -21.51 -10.33
N GLU A 329 30.62 -20.63 -10.47
CA GLU A 329 31.66 -20.39 -9.45
C GLU A 329 31.03 -19.92 -8.12
N HIS A 330 30.14 -18.93 -8.17
CA HIS A 330 29.44 -18.43 -6.98
C HIS A 330 28.55 -19.49 -6.36
N MET A 331 27.83 -20.27 -7.16
CA MET A 331 26.97 -21.35 -6.68
C MET A 331 27.77 -22.51 -6.12
N ALA A 332 28.89 -22.90 -6.74
CA ALA A 332 29.75 -23.94 -6.20
C ALA A 332 30.27 -23.59 -4.80
N ALA A 333 30.62 -22.31 -4.58
CA ALA A 333 31.07 -21.85 -3.26
C ALA A 333 29.92 -21.87 -2.21
N ILE A 334 28.67 -21.69 -2.63
CA ILE A 334 27.48 -21.80 -1.77
C ILE A 334 27.19 -23.28 -1.47
N ILE A 335 27.19 -24.13 -2.50
CA ILE A 335 26.91 -25.58 -2.39
C ILE A 335 27.97 -26.27 -1.51
N LYS A 336 29.21 -25.84 -1.61
CA LYS A 336 30.29 -26.33 -0.73
C LYS A 336 30.02 -26.08 0.75
N GLN A 337 29.26 -25.05 1.09
CA GLN A 337 28.83 -24.76 2.46
C GLN A 337 27.59 -25.59 2.86
N SER A 338 26.66 -25.83 1.94
CA SER A 338 25.47 -26.67 2.14
C SER A 338 24.87 -27.06 0.79
N ASP A 339 24.83 -28.36 0.50
CA ASP A 339 24.18 -28.93 -0.69
C ASP A 339 22.65 -28.87 -0.61
N GLU A 340 22.08 -28.71 0.59
CA GLU A 340 20.63 -28.50 0.78
C GLU A 340 20.13 -27.24 0.07
N VAL A 341 21.00 -26.23 -0.11
CA VAL A 341 20.66 -24.99 -0.83
C VAL A 341 20.24 -25.31 -2.26
N TRP A 342 21.03 -26.11 -2.97
CA TRP A 342 20.73 -26.45 -4.36
C TRP A 342 19.47 -27.30 -4.47
N LYS A 343 19.31 -28.30 -3.60
CA LYS A 343 18.11 -29.12 -3.54
C LYS A 343 16.86 -28.28 -3.32
N TRP A 344 16.94 -27.29 -2.42
CA TRP A 344 15.84 -26.37 -2.14
C TRP A 344 15.53 -25.46 -3.33
N LEU A 345 16.56 -24.85 -3.95
CA LEU A 345 16.38 -24.00 -5.14
C LEU A 345 15.76 -24.78 -6.30
N SER A 346 16.29 -25.98 -6.61
CA SER A 346 15.81 -26.81 -7.70
C SER A 346 14.36 -27.30 -7.49
N GLN A 347 13.94 -27.49 -6.25
CA GLN A 347 12.61 -27.97 -5.90
C GLN A 347 11.54 -26.88 -5.90
N TYR A 348 11.88 -25.67 -5.43
CA TYR A 348 10.88 -24.63 -5.14
C TYR A 348 11.01 -23.37 -6.01
N HIS A 349 12.14 -23.15 -6.64
CA HIS A 349 12.48 -21.95 -7.40
C HIS A 349 12.94 -22.32 -8.81
N THR A 350 12.03 -22.87 -9.59
CA THR A 350 12.30 -23.40 -10.94
C THR A 350 12.24 -22.34 -12.04
N LEU A 351 11.70 -21.16 -11.75
CA LEU A 351 11.68 -20.06 -12.69
C LEU A 351 13.05 -19.38 -12.81
N LYS A 352 13.25 -18.60 -13.86
CA LYS A 352 14.51 -17.88 -14.10
C LYS A 352 14.67 -16.74 -13.09
N TRP A 353 15.69 -16.77 -12.25
CA TRP A 353 15.99 -15.74 -11.25
C TRP A 353 17.42 -15.19 -11.34
N MET A 354 18.25 -15.72 -12.27
CA MET A 354 19.64 -15.33 -12.52
C MET A 354 19.79 -14.80 -13.94
N ARG A 355 20.62 -13.76 -14.11
CA ARG A 355 20.81 -13.06 -15.40
C ARG A 355 21.36 -13.96 -16.51
N CYS A 356 22.27 -14.86 -16.18
CA CYS A 356 22.94 -15.72 -17.16
C CYS A 356 21.98 -16.59 -17.99
N VAL A 357 20.76 -16.85 -17.51
CA VAL A 357 19.74 -17.63 -18.22
C VAL A 357 18.62 -16.77 -18.82
N PHE A 358 18.68 -15.44 -18.66
CA PHE A 358 17.71 -14.54 -19.28
C PHE A 358 17.93 -14.43 -20.77
N ASN A 359 16.83 -14.27 -21.52
CA ASN A 359 16.96 -13.98 -22.95
C ASN A 359 17.52 -12.56 -23.16
N PRO A 360 18.68 -12.42 -23.81
CA PRO A 360 19.32 -11.13 -24.03
C PRO A 360 18.53 -10.21 -24.97
N ASP A 361 17.65 -10.75 -25.84
CA ASP A 361 16.88 -9.94 -26.79
C ASP A 361 15.83 -9.06 -26.11
N ILE A 362 15.41 -9.41 -24.88
CA ILE A 362 14.49 -8.61 -24.07
C ILE A 362 15.11 -7.27 -23.64
N LYS A 363 16.45 -7.18 -23.62
CA LYS A 363 17.19 -5.96 -23.21
C LYS A 363 16.80 -5.44 -21.81
N CYS A 364 16.41 -6.37 -20.94
CA CYS A 364 16.03 -6.06 -19.56
C CYS A 364 16.61 -7.12 -18.62
N ASP A 365 17.55 -6.70 -17.79
CA ASP A 365 18.32 -7.56 -16.88
C ASP A 365 17.80 -7.53 -15.43
N TYR A 366 16.57 -7.05 -15.23
CA TYR A 366 15.98 -6.93 -13.90
C TYR A 366 15.71 -8.30 -13.29
N ILE A 367 16.33 -8.55 -12.14
CA ILE A 367 16.16 -9.78 -11.35
C ILE A 367 15.10 -9.61 -10.25
N THR A 368 14.49 -8.45 -10.14
CA THR A 368 13.51 -8.15 -9.08
C THR A 368 12.24 -7.57 -9.65
N ASN A 369 11.11 -7.79 -8.97
CA ASN A 369 9.79 -7.22 -9.28
C ASN A 369 9.63 -5.77 -8.75
N ASN A 370 10.73 -5.03 -8.63
CA ASN A 370 10.74 -3.70 -8.01
C ASN A 370 9.85 -2.69 -8.75
N VAL A 371 9.64 -2.87 -10.05
CA VAL A 371 8.82 -1.97 -10.87
C VAL A 371 7.35 -2.03 -10.42
N ALA A 372 6.82 -3.22 -10.14
CA ALA A 372 5.48 -3.39 -9.57
C ALA A 372 5.40 -2.89 -8.13
N GLU A 373 6.47 -3.04 -7.33
CA GLU A 373 6.52 -2.45 -5.99
C GLU A 373 6.45 -0.92 -6.03
N VAL A 374 7.05 -0.27 -7.04
CA VAL A 374 6.93 1.19 -7.27
C VAL A 374 5.48 1.57 -7.53
N PHE A 375 4.74 0.82 -8.37
CA PHE A 375 3.31 1.06 -8.59
C PHE A 375 2.51 0.90 -7.28
N ASN A 376 2.73 -0.17 -6.54
CA ASN A 376 2.06 -0.42 -5.26
C ASN A 376 2.30 0.70 -4.23
N ASN A 377 3.50 1.29 -4.23
CA ASN A 377 3.82 2.44 -3.40
C ASN A 377 3.17 3.73 -3.92
N TRP A 378 3.09 3.91 -5.24
CA TRP A 378 2.49 5.08 -5.87
C TRP A 378 0.99 5.22 -5.52
N ILE A 379 0.25 4.10 -5.47
CA ILE A 379 -1.18 4.07 -5.10
C ILE A 379 -1.43 3.88 -3.59
N ARG A 380 -0.38 3.81 -2.77
CA ARG A 380 -0.47 3.43 -1.34
C ARG A 380 -1.50 4.23 -0.55
N ASP A 381 -1.58 5.53 -0.82
CA ASP A 381 -2.36 6.46 -0.02
C ASP A 381 -3.85 6.50 -0.43
N ILE A 382 -4.21 5.92 -1.57
CA ILE A 382 -5.59 5.88 -2.09
C ILE A 382 -6.27 4.50 -1.93
N LYS A 383 -5.59 3.48 -1.45
CA LYS A 383 -6.09 2.09 -1.36
C LYS A 383 -7.27 1.88 -0.41
N ASP A 384 -7.69 2.88 0.34
CA ASP A 384 -8.84 2.85 1.24
C ASP A 384 -10.09 3.51 0.63
N LEU A 385 -10.01 4.04 -0.58
CA LEU A 385 -11.15 4.59 -1.30
C LEU A 385 -12.17 3.49 -1.67
N PRO A 386 -13.44 3.82 -1.86
CA PRO A 386 -14.41 2.94 -2.50
C PRO A 386 -13.94 2.53 -3.91
N VAL A 387 -14.33 1.34 -4.37
CA VAL A 387 -13.70 0.69 -5.54
C VAL A 387 -13.82 1.54 -6.82
N ALA A 388 -14.98 2.14 -7.09
CA ALA A 388 -15.17 3.03 -8.26
C ALA A 388 -14.34 4.31 -8.15
N GLU A 389 -14.24 4.88 -6.95
CA GLU A 389 -13.39 6.04 -6.69
C GLU A 389 -11.92 5.72 -6.87
N LEU A 390 -11.51 4.53 -6.43
CA LEU A 390 -10.16 4.05 -6.59
C LEU A 390 -9.80 3.85 -8.07
N ALA A 391 -10.72 3.25 -8.85
CA ALA A 391 -10.53 3.07 -10.30
C ALA A 391 -10.34 4.41 -11.01
N ASP A 392 -11.25 5.35 -10.76
CA ASP A 392 -11.19 6.68 -11.38
C ASP A 392 -9.94 7.47 -10.94
N LYS A 393 -9.56 7.36 -9.67
CA LYS A 393 -8.36 8.03 -9.17
C LYS A 393 -7.07 7.46 -9.75
N ILE A 394 -6.97 6.15 -9.92
CA ILE A 394 -5.82 5.53 -10.60
C ILE A 394 -5.75 6.02 -12.05
N ARG A 395 -6.87 6.01 -12.80
CA ARG A 395 -6.95 6.54 -14.16
C ARG A 395 -6.49 8.00 -14.23
N GLU A 396 -6.99 8.86 -13.34
CA GLU A 396 -6.56 10.27 -13.26
C GLU A 396 -5.05 10.37 -13.03
N MET A 397 -4.50 9.59 -12.11
CA MET A 397 -3.06 9.58 -11.81
C MET A 397 -2.24 9.13 -13.03
N ILE A 398 -2.71 8.13 -13.78
CA ILE A 398 -2.06 7.67 -15.02
C ILE A 398 -2.12 8.77 -16.07
N MET A 399 -3.27 9.41 -16.29
CA MET A 399 -3.45 10.51 -17.22
C MET A 399 -2.47 11.67 -16.94
N LEU A 400 -2.33 12.07 -15.67
CA LEU A 400 -1.40 13.12 -15.26
C LEU A 400 0.07 12.72 -15.48
N LEU A 401 0.40 11.46 -15.18
CA LEU A 401 1.74 10.90 -15.41
C LEU A 401 2.09 10.92 -16.90
N TRP A 402 1.17 10.48 -17.75
CA TRP A 402 1.36 10.45 -19.20
C TRP A 402 1.51 11.83 -19.79
N ARG A 403 0.64 12.78 -19.43
CA ARG A 403 0.77 14.18 -19.84
C ARG A 403 2.16 14.75 -19.49
N LYS A 404 2.65 14.48 -18.27
CA LYS A 404 3.97 14.93 -17.83
C LYS A 404 5.09 14.35 -18.71
N ARG A 405 5.03 13.05 -19.00
CA ARG A 405 6.07 12.36 -19.79
C ARG A 405 6.00 12.71 -21.26
N ARG A 406 4.81 12.89 -21.82
CA ARG A 406 4.62 13.40 -23.18
C ARG A 406 5.30 14.75 -23.34
N ARG A 407 5.08 15.71 -22.45
CA ARG A 407 5.75 17.00 -22.46
C ARG A 407 7.28 16.91 -22.35
N ILE A 408 7.81 15.91 -21.69
CA ILE A 408 9.26 15.64 -21.68
C ILE A 408 9.68 15.18 -23.08
N GLY A 409 8.98 14.22 -23.66
CA GLY A 409 9.26 13.71 -25.01
C GLY A 409 9.20 14.79 -26.10
N GLU A 410 8.21 15.67 -26.06
CA GLU A 410 8.04 16.78 -27.01
C GLU A 410 9.27 17.70 -27.10
N ARG A 411 9.98 17.89 -25.98
CA ARG A 411 11.18 18.73 -25.90
C ARG A 411 12.45 18.04 -26.39
N LEU A 412 12.38 16.74 -26.67
CA LEU A 412 13.55 15.97 -27.07
C LEU A 412 13.61 15.81 -28.57
N PRO A 413 14.78 15.96 -29.21
CA PRO A 413 14.95 15.78 -30.64
C PRO A 413 14.75 14.31 -31.02
N PRO A 414 14.04 14.01 -32.14
CA PRO A 414 13.87 12.64 -32.63
C PRO A 414 15.20 12.04 -33.11
N GLY A 415 15.24 10.72 -33.27
CA GLY A 415 16.40 9.98 -33.79
C GLY A 415 17.61 9.95 -32.86
N ARG A 416 17.46 10.34 -31.57
CA ARG A 416 18.53 10.37 -30.58
C ARG A 416 18.24 9.40 -29.43
N ILE A 417 19.28 9.04 -28.71
CA ILE A 417 19.14 8.32 -27.44
C ILE A 417 18.77 9.32 -26.31
N LEU A 418 17.95 8.86 -25.39
CA LEU A 418 17.48 9.65 -24.25
C LEU A 418 18.66 10.28 -23.48
N PRO A 419 18.64 11.59 -23.22
CA PRO A 419 19.76 12.30 -22.59
C PRO A 419 20.18 11.70 -21.25
N ALA A 420 19.23 11.21 -20.45
CA ALA A 420 19.53 10.59 -19.15
C ALA A 420 20.40 9.34 -19.29
N ILE A 421 20.17 8.53 -20.34
CA ILE A 421 21.00 7.34 -20.64
C ILE A 421 22.39 7.78 -21.08
N MET A 422 22.49 8.78 -21.94
CA MET A 422 23.79 9.30 -22.38
C MET A 422 24.61 9.92 -21.26
N VAL A 423 23.96 10.62 -20.33
CA VAL A 423 24.61 11.16 -19.12
C VAL A 423 25.14 10.02 -18.25
N GLN A 424 24.35 8.96 -18.05
CA GLN A 424 24.79 7.76 -17.31
C GLN A 424 25.99 7.09 -17.98
N LEU A 425 25.94 6.86 -19.29
CA LEU A 425 27.03 6.21 -20.04
C LEU A 425 28.31 7.06 -20.01
N ARG A 426 28.20 8.38 -20.21
CA ARG A 426 29.33 9.30 -20.09
C ARG A 426 29.90 9.37 -18.66
N ALA A 427 29.06 9.21 -17.64
CA ALA A 427 29.54 9.09 -16.26
C ALA A 427 30.33 7.77 -16.07
N ASN A 428 29.84 6.68 -16.69
CA ASN A 428 30.53 5.37 -16.64
C ASN A 428 31.85 5.32 -17.42
N THR A 429 32.11 6.27 -18.35
CA THR A 429 33.44 6.35 -18.99
C THR A 429 34.53 6.91 -18.07
N ARG A 430 34.15 7.48 -16.94
CA ARG A 430 35.11 7.97 -15.93
C ARG A 430 35.59 6.80 -15.07
N GLY A 431 36.89 6.75 -14.82
CA GLY A 431 37.47 5.73 -13.95
C GLY A 431 37.75 4.39 -14.64
N LEU A 432 37.78 4.34 -15.97
CA LEU A 432 38.12 3.13 -16.75
C LEU A 432 39.61 2.91 -16.90
N GLY A 433 40.49 3.67 -16.25
CA GLY A 433 41.97 3.55 -16.34
C GLY A 433 42.53 2.20 -15.88
N HIS A 434 41.76 1.37 -15.19
CA HIS A 434 42.14 -0.01 -14.87
C HIS A 434 41.97 -0.97 -16.04
N LEU A 435 41.25 -0.55 -17.12
CA LEU A 435 41.03 -1.34 -18.33
C LEU A 435 42.07 -0.99 -19.39
N LYS A 436 42.86 -1.99 -19.83
CA LYS A 436 43.79 -1.84 -20.93
C LYS A 436 43.15 -2.33 -22.20
N VAL A 437 43.07 -1.49 -23.22
CA VAL A 437 42.53 -1.82 -24.52
C VAL A 437 43.69 -2.20 -25.45
N VAL A 438 43.54 -3.34 -26.15
CA VAL A 438 44.42 -3.81 -27.20
C VAL A 438 43.56 -4.00 -28.47
N GLU A 439 43.70 -3.06 -29.38
CA GLU A 439 42.94 -3.07 -30.64
C GLU A 439 43.47 -4.13 -31.59
N SER A 440 42.59 -4.94 -32.17
CA SER A 440 42.89 -5.89 -33.24
C SER A 440 42.48 -5.31 -34.61
N ALA A 441 41.40 -4.54 -34.64
CA ALA A 441 40.89 -3.82 -35.81
C ALA A 441 39.93 -2.69 -35.34
N ASN A 442 39.58 -1.79 -36.26
CA ASN A 442 38.69 -0.64 -35.95
C ASN A 442 37.41 -1.00 -35.18
N TRP A 443 36.90 -2.23 -35.30
CA TRP A 443 35.66 -2.71 -34.74
C TRP A 443 35.83 -3.85 -33.73
N SER A 444 37.05 -4.24 -33.40
CA SER A 444 37.33 -5.32 -32.45
C SER A 444 38.58 -5.07 -31.60
N ALA A 445 38.44 -5.36 -30.30
CA ALA A 445 39.53 -5.21 -29.34
C ALA A 445 39.46 -6.27 -28.25
N GLU A 446 40.64 -6.54 -27.65
CA GLU A 446 40.74 -7.20 -26.37
C GLU A 446 40.80 -6.13 -25.27
N VAL A 447 39.98 -6.26 -24.26
CA VAL A 447 39.97 -5.37 -23.08
C VAL A 447 40.34 -6.17 -21.85
N TRP A 448 41.43 -5.77 -21.21
CA TRP A 448 41.99 -6.44 -20.06
C TRP A 448 41.62 -5.70 -18.78
N ASP A 449 41.03 -6.38 -17.82
CA ASP A 449 40.76 -5.82 -16.49
C ASP A 449 41.92 -6.09 -15.54
N ASN A 450 42.79 -5.12 -15.38
CA ASN A 450 43.95 -5.23 -14.49
C ASN A 450 43.57 -5.30 -13.01
N SER A 451 42.36 -4.92 -12.64
CA SER A 451 41.85 -5.01 -11.26
C SER A 451 41.35 -6.40 -10.89
N LYS A 452 41.08 -7.27 -11.90
CA LYS A 452 40.53 -8.62 -11.74
C LYS A 452 41.43 -9.70 -12.33
N ASN A 453 42.62 -9.88 -11.76
CA ASN A 453 43.58 -10.91 -12.19
C ASN A 453 43.85 -10.91 -13.71
N CYS A 454 43.82 -9.74 -14.36
CA CYS A 454 43.97 -9.58 -15.80
C CYS A 454 42.90 -10.35 -16.61
N GLU A 455 41.66 -10.39 -16.13
CA GLU A 455 40.54 -10.95 -16.89
C GLU A 455 40.42 -10.23 -18.25
N ARG A 456 40.26 -11.02 -19.31
CA ARG A 456 40.27 -10.51 -20.69
C ARG A 456 38.89 -10.68 -21.32
N HIS A 457 38.37 -9.60 -21.94
CA HIS A 457 37.14 -9.60 -22.69
C HIS A 457 37.38 -9.20 -24.14
N VAL A 458 36.68 -9.87 -25.07
CA VAL A 458 36.65 -9.51 -26.48
C VAL A 458 35.43 -8.64 -26.74
N VAL A 459 35.66 -7.48 -27.34
CA VAL A 459 34.62 -6.55 -27.76
C VAL A 459 34.56 -6.52 -29.29
N LYS A 460 33.36 -6.67 -29.87
CA LYS A 460 33.11 -6.53 -31.30
C LYS A 460 32.00 -5.50 -31.48
N LEU A 461 32.36 -4.29 -31.89
CA LEU A 461 31.44 -3.15 -32.00
C LEU A 461 30.41 -3.34 -33.12
N ASN A 462 30.82 -3.88 -34.29
CA ASN A 462 29.94 -4.14 -35.43
C ASN A 462 28.86 -5.20 -35.15
N GLN A 463 29.14 -6.15 -34.25
CA GLN A 463 28.20 -7.18 -33.81
C GLN A 463 27.45 -6.79 -32.54
N GLN A 464 27.78 -5.66 -31.95
CA GLN A 464 27.28 -5.22 -30.63
C GLN A 464 27.42 -6.29 -29.54
N THR A 465 28.59 -6.95 -29.48
CA THR A 465 28.85 -8.02 -28.53
C THR A 465 30.09 -7.74 -27.66
N CYS A 466 30.02 -8.19 -26.43
CA CYS A 466 31.15 -8.29 -25.50
C CYS A 466 31.08 -9.65 -24.79
N THR A 467 32.19 -10.31 -24.59
CA THR A 467 32.25 -11.63 -23.91
C THR A 467 31.83 -11.56 -22.43
N CYS A 468 31.69 -10.36 -21.84
CA CYS A 468 31.07 -10.20 -20.52
C CYS A 468 29.53 -10.35 -20.51
N LEU A 469 28.89 -10.32 -21.69
CA LEU A 469 27.47 -10.44 -21.95
C LEU A 469 26.56 -9.31 -21.44
N GLU A 470 27.07 -8.39 -20.60
CA GLU A 470 26.26 -7.30 -20.04
C GLU A 470 25.61 -6.42 -21.12
N TRP A 471 26.36 -6.09 -22.17
CA TRP A 471 25.84 -5.28 -23.30
C TRP A 471 24.65 -5.95 -23.98
N GLN A 472 24.77 -7.24 -24.28
CA GLN A 472 23.71 -8.01 -24.93
C GLN A 472 22.43 -8.04 -24.09
N HIS A 473 22.54 -8.23 -22.77
CA HIS A 473 21.42 -8.31 -21.87
C HIS A 473 20.77 -6.95 -21.57
N THR A 474 21.56 -5.88 -21.48
CA THR A 474 21.06 -4.56 -21.11
C THR A 474 20.70 -3.69 -22.30
N GLY A 475 21.27 -3.95 -23.48
CA GLY A 475 21.20 -3.06 -24.64
C GLY A 475 22.00 -1.77 -24.45
N LYS A 476 22.85 -1.68 -23.41
CA LYS A 476 23.73 -0.53 -23.13
C LYS A 476 25.20 -0.99 -23.12
N PRO A 477 26.12 -0.21 -23.71
CA PRO A 477 27.54 -0.50 -23.64
C PRO A 477 28.01 -0.78 -22.21
N CYS A 478 28.63 -1.94 -21.99
CA CYS A 478 29.29 -2.28 -20.74
C CYS A 478 30.61 -1.50 -20.58
N GLN A 479 31.25 -1.58 -19.42
CA GLN A 479 32.52 -0.89 -19.18
C GLN A 479 33.63 -1.24 -20.20
N HIS A 480 33.70 -2.49 -20.70
CA HIS A 480 34.69 -2.92 -21.69
C HIS A 480 34.43 -2.24 -23.04
N VAL A 481 33.17 -2.16 -23.47
CA VAL A 481 32.79 -1.43 -24.69
C VAL A 481 33.07 0.05 -24.53
N LEU A 482 32.72 0.65 -23.38
CA LEU A 482 33.01 2.06 -23.11
C LEU A 482 34.52 2.35 -23.14
N ALA A 483 35.34 1.49 -22.57
CA ALA A 483 36.82 1.65 -22.63
C ALA A 483 37.30 1.64 -24.09
N PHE A 484 36.81 0.69 -24.92
CA PHE A 484 37.22 0.62 -26.32
C PHE A 484 36.70 1.80 -27.15
N VAL A 485 35.43 2.21 -26.98
CA VAL A 485 34.87 3.36 -27.69
C VAL A 485 35.59 4.67 -27.30
N THR A 486 35.99 4.81 -26.05
CA THR A 486 36.71 6.01 -25.58
C THR A 486 38.17 6.04 -25.99
N SER A 487 38.80 4.90 -26.34
CA SER A 487 40.15 4.87 -26.91
C SER A 487 40.16 5.28 -28.40
N GLN A 488 39.02 5.23 -29.08
CA GLN A 488 38.88 5.62 -30.48
C GLN A 488 38.44 7.08 -30.60
N GLU A 489 39.17 7.87 -31.41
CA GLU A 489 38.77 9.22 -31.74
C GLU A 489 37.49 9.22 -32.64
N ARG A 490 36.53 10.10 -32.32
CA ARG A 490 35.34 10.41 -33.16
C ARG A 490 34.24 9.33 -33.25
N VAL A 491 34.18 8.39 -32.33
CA VAL A 491 33.11 7.38 -32.33
C VAL A 491 31.87 7.92 -31.60
N ASN A 492 30.69 7.86 -32.26
CA ASN A 492 29.43 8.24 -31.64
C ASN A 492 28.91 7.12 -30.74
N LEU A 493 28.92 7.33 -29.43
CA LEU A 493 28.47 6.37 -28.44
C LEU A 493 26.97 5.97 -28.60
N GLU A 494 26.12 6.86 -29.15
CA GLU A 494 24.68 6.61 -29.30
C GLU A 494 24.39 5.41 -30.21
N GLN A 495 25.22 5.14 -31.22
CA GLN A 495 25.02 4.02 -32.16
C GLN A 495 25.15 2.63 -31.52
N PHE A 496 25.74 2.54 -30.34
CA PHE A 496 25.91 1.29 -29.59
C PHE A 496 24.86 1.07 -28.52
N VAL A 497 23.88 1.97 -28.42
CA VAL A 497 22.77 1.88 -27.45
C VAL A 497 21.53 1.35 -28.19
N HIS A 498 20.87 0.35 -27.61
CA HIS A 498 19.69 -0.26 -28.21
C HIS A 498 18.54 0.75 -28.35
N GLU A 499 17.73 0.59 -29.41
CA GLU A 499 16.60 1.49 -29.74
C GLU A 499 15.55 1.64 -28.63
N TYR A 500 15.41 0.68 -27.72
CA TYR A 500 14.51 0.80 -26.56
C TYR A 500 14.81 2.00 -25.67
N TYR A 501 16.00 2.60 -25.81
CA TYR A 501 16.41 3.81 -25.11
C TYR A 501 16.31 5.07 -25.98
N SER A 502 15.73 4.96 -27.18
CA SER A 502 15.58 6.11 -28.08
C SER A 502 14.46 7.06 -27.63
N VAL A 503 14.59 8.31 -28.04
CA VAL A 503 13.55 9.33 -27.88
C VAL A 503 12.27 8.93 -28.62
N ASP A 504 12.40 8.27 -29.78
CA ASP A 504 11.25 7.89 -30.60
C ASP A 504 10.42 6.79 -29.92
N ARG A 505 11.07 5.78 -29.35
CA ARG A 505 10.38 4.76 -28.53
C ARG A 505 9.73 5.37 -27.29
N PHE A 506 10.41 6.32 -26.63
CA PHE A 506 9.83 7.03 -25.50
C PHE A 506 8.60 7.86 -25.90
N LYS A 507 8.64 8.55 -27.05
CA LYS A 507 7.48 9.27 -27.58
C LYS A 507 6.33 8.32 -27.94
N ALA A 508 6.63 7.17 -28.57
CA ALA A 508 5.63 6.16 -28.91
C ALA A 508 4.90 5.66 -27.64
N ALA A 509 5.64 5.35 -26.56
CA ALA A 509 5.06 4.89 -25.30
C ALA A 509 4.01 5.85 -24.70
N TYR A 510 4.14 7.16 -24.92
CA TYR A 510 3.26 8.20 -24.37
C TYR A 510 2.50 8.99 -25.46
N GLY A 511 2.49 8.50 -26.68
CA GLY A 511 1.87 9.18 -27.83
C GLY A 511 0.35 9.25 -27.75
N ARG A 512 -0.29 8.25 -27.18
CA ARG A 512 -1.75 8.22 -27.00
C ARG A 512 -2.21 9.12 -25.86
N GLU A 513 -3.43 9.65 -25.97
CA GLU A 513 -4.06 10.42 -24.92
C GLU A 513 -5.06 9.59 -24.15
N ILE A 514 -5.10 9.81 -22.83
CA ILE A 514 -6.16 9.29 -22.00
C ILE A 514 -7.21 10.40 -21.91
N GLU A 515 -8.40 10.11 -22.43
CA GLU A 515 -9.47 11.08 -22.49
C GLU A 515 -9.98 11.48 -21.11
N PRO A 516 -10.25 12.79 -20.89
CA PRO A 516 -10.88 13.25 -19.66
C PRO A 516 -12.27 12.68 -19.50
N MET A 517 -12.66 12.36 -18.27
CA MET A 517 -14.01 11.92 -17.94
C MET A 517 -14.87 13.09 -17.46
N THR A 518 -16.20 12.97 -17.71
CA THR A 518 -17.19 13.88 -17.17
C THR A 518 -17.43 13.64 -15.68
N ASP A 519 -18.22 14.51 -15.05
CA ASP A 519 -18.70 14.28 -13.70
C ASP A 519 -19.57 13.00 -13.62
N LYS A 520 -19.52 12.32 -12.49
CA LYS A 520 -20.20 11.03 -12.25
C LYS A 520 -21.71 11.10 -12.45
N SER A 521 -22.30 12.26 -12.25
CA SER A 521 -23.75 12.49 -12.50
C SER A 521 -24.12 12.37 -13.98
N GLN A 522 -23.13 12.54 -14.87
CA GLN A 522 -23.30 12.46 -16.33
C GLN A 522 -22.94 11.09 -16.91
N TRP A 523 -22.45 10.17 -16.08
CA TRP A 523 -22.08 8.83 -16.56
C TRP A 523 -23.32 8.07 -17.02
N PRO A 524 -23.18 7.22 -18.06
CA PRO A 524 -24.30 6.45 -18.61
C PRO A 524 -24.97 5.59 -17.53
N ARG A 525 -26.29 5.55 -17.57
CA ARG A 525 -27.03 4.56 -16.79
C ARG A 525 -26.87 3.20 -17.46
N VAL A 526 -26.45 2.21 -16.69
CA VAL A 526 -26.28 0.84 -17.14
C VAL A 526 -27.36 -0.02 -16.48
N GLU A 527 -28.22 -0.63 -17.29
CA GLU A 527 -29.16 -1.63 -16.83
C GLU A 527 -28.48 -2.99 -16.81
N LEU A 528 -28.39 -3.58 -15.65
CA LEU A 528 -27.76 -4.89 -15.45
C LEU A 528 -28.85 -5.95 -15.28
N PRO A 529 -28.71 -7.14 -15.86
CA PRO A 529 -29.66 -8.24 -15.68
C PRO A 529 -29.59 -8.87 -14.27
N PHE A 530 -28.82 -8.31 -13.38
CA PHE A 530 -28.62 -8.77 -12.00
C PHE A 530 -28.44 -7.58 -11.06
N VAL A 531 -28.70 -7.79 -9.78
CA VAL A 531 -28.44 -6.80 -8.74
C VAL A 531 -26.97 -6.93 -8.29
N VAL A 532 -26.23 -5.83 -8.41
CA VAL A 532 -24.86 -5.78 -7.92
C VAL A 532 -24.86 -5.67 -6.40
N GLY A 533 -24.40 -6.71 -5.73
CA GLY A 533 -24.21 -6.72 -4.28
C GLY A 533 -22.75 -6.41 -3.92
N ALA A 534 -22.55 -5.63 -2.86
CA ALA A 534 -21.21 -5.49 -2.29
C ALA A 534 -20.73 -6.83 -1.71
N PRO A 535 -19.47 -7.23 -1.95
CA PRO A 535 -18.90 -8.41 -1.30
C PRO A 535 -19.01 -8.32 0.21
N LEU A 536 -19.32 -9.43 0.88
CA LEU A 536 -19.45 -9.46 2.34
C LEU A 536 -18.20 -8.88 3.00
N ALA A 537 -18.36 -7.79 3.72
CA ALA A 537 -17.26 -7.17 4.46
C ALA A 537 -16.77 -8.13 5.56
N LYS A 538 -15.60 -8.71 5.39
CA LYS A 538 -14.98 -9.65 6.35
C LYS A 538 -14.31 -8.94 7.53
N ARG A 539 -14.34 -7.60 7.60
CA ARG A 539 -13.64 -6.84 8.65
C ARG A 539 -14.58 -6.49 9.80
N ASN A 540 -14.21 -6.91 10.99
CA ASN A 540 -14.84 -6.46 12.21
C ASN A 540 -14.55 -4.97 12.45
N LYS A 541 -15.48 -4.27 13.13
CA LYS A 541 -15.31 -2.88 13.56
C LYS A 541 -14.01 -2.75 14.39
N GLY A 542 -13.11 -1.86 14.00
CA GLY A 542 -11.86 -1.62 14.68
C GLY A 542 -10.82 -0.95 13.78
N ARG A 543 -9.66 -0.58 14.36
CA ARG A 543 -8.56 0.06 13.62
C ARG A 543 -8.08 -0.87 12.50
N GLN A 544 -8.22 -0.43 11.27
CA GLN A 544 -7.74 -1.20 10.12
C GLN A 544 -6.21 -1.25 10.11
N ARG A 545 -5.65 -2.43 9.80
CA ARG A 545 -4.20 -2.58 9.62
C ARG A 545 -3.79 -1.94 8.30
N LYS A 546 -2.95 -0.92 8.37
CA LYS A 546 -2.29 -0.33 7.19
C LYS A 546 -1.05 -1.13 6.73
N LEU A 547 -0.65 -2.13 7.50
CA LEU A 547 0.51 -2.97 7.19
C LEU A 547 0.05 -4.33 6.66
N ARG A 548 0.72 -4.81 5.61
CA ARG A 548 0.54 -6.14 5.02
C ARG A 548 0.62 -7.22 6.11
N ILE A 549 -0.29 -8.19 6.08
CA ILE A 549 -0.16 -9.42 6.86
C ILE A 549 0.88 -10.27 6.13
N LYS A 550 2.02 -10.50 6.76
CA LYS A 550 3.06 -11.36 6.19
C LYS A 550 2.51 -12.78 6.05
N GLY A 551 2.71 -13.39 4.89
CA GLY A 551 2.37 -14.78 4.65
C GLY A 551 3.14 -15.72 5.58
N CYS A 552 2.70 -16.98 5.70
CA CYS A 552 3.35 -17.98 6.56
C CYS A 552 4.82 -18.23 6.16
N LEU A 553 5.15 -18.05 4.88
CA LEU A 553 6.51 -18.16 4.35
C LEU A 553 7.35 -16.88 4.52
N GLU A 554 6.72 -15.75 4.75
CA GLU A 554 7.42 -14.45 4.95
C GLU A 554 7.94 -14.24 6.37
N GLY A 555 7.98 -15.27 7.23
CA GLY A 555 8.55 -15.34 8.57
C GLY A 555 8.91 -13.99 9.18
N GLY A 556 7.96 -13.30 9.82
CA GLY A 556 8.34 -12.34 10.81
C GLY A 556 8.89 -13.11 12.00
N HIS A 557 10.05 -12.73 12.56
CA HIS A 557 10.41 -13.17 13.89
C HIS A 557 9.16 -12.98 14.77
N LYS A 558 8.55 -14.07 15.23
CA LYS A 558 7.70 -13.97 16.42
C LYS A 558 8.61 -13.30 17.44
N LYS A 559 8.28 -12.10 17.88
CA LYS A 559 8.82 -11.61 19.13
C LYS A 559 8.52 -12.75 20.10
N LYS A 560 9.56 -13.49 20.51
CA LYS A 560 9.46 -14.41 21.64
C LYS A 560 8.76 -13.60 22.71
N GLY A 561 7.69 -14.12 23.21
CA GLY A 561 7.01 -13.49 24.34
C GLY A 561 8.07 -13.19 25.38
N ALA A 562 8.03 -12.02 25.97
CA ALA A 562 9.02 -11.50 26.89
C ALA A 562 9.03 -12.29 28.21
N ASN A 563 9.28 -13.60 28.15
CA ASN A 563 9.33 -14.45 29.32
C ASN A 563 10.65 -15.23 29.47
N ASP A 564 11.56 -15.22 28.49
CA ASP A 564 12.81 -16.00 28.58
C ASP A 564 14.06 -15.20 28.18
N ALA A 565 14.19 -13.96 28.61
CA ALA A 565 15.46 -13.24 28.59
C ALA A 565 15.86 -12.88 30.02
N PRO A 566 17.15 -12.99 30.42
CA PRO A 566 17.63 -12.45 31.68
C PRO A 566 17.26 -10.96 31.73
N LYS A 567 16.62 -10.52 32.78
CA LYS A 567 16.21 -9.15 33.01
C LYS A 567 17.42 -8.26 33.17
N ASP A 568 17.77 -7.55 32.12
CA ASP A 568 18.59 -6.35 32.26
C ASP A 568 17.68 -5.21 32.76
N ASP A 569 18.04 -4.58 33.88
CA ASP A 569 17.19 -3.76 34.76
C ASP A 569 16.97 -2.33 34.22
N SER A 570 17.09 -2.08 32.91
CA SER A 570 17.13 -0.73 32.33
C SER A 570 15.84 -0.22 31.67
N THR A 571 14.70 -0.95 31.71
CA THR A 571 13.46 -0.54 31.01
C THR A 571 12.23 -0.54 31.91
N ALA A 572 12.28 0.19 33.02
CA ALA A 572 11.08 0.47 33.83
C ALA A 572 10.28 1.65 33.22
N PRO A 573 8.93 1.56 33.11
CA PRO A 573 8.13 2.66 32.61
C PRO A 573 8.23 3.91 33.50
N THR A 574 8.48 5.06 32.86
CA THR A 574 8.54 6.37 33.48
C THR A 574 7.16 7.01 33.60
N ASN A 575 6.90 7.79 34.63
CA ASN A 575 5.70 8.62 34.75
C ASN A 575 5.80 9.88 33.89
N SER A 576 4.71 10.67 33.79
CA SER A 576 4.62 11.91 32.98
C SER A 576 5.65 12.99 33.32
N LYS A 577 6.49 12.79 34.36
CA LYS A 577 7.59 13.66 34.80
C LYS A 577 8.97 13.02 34.62
N GLY A 578 9.10 11.95 33.79
CA GLY A 578 10.39 11.31 33.45
C GLY A 578 11.05 10.49 34.61
N LYS A 579 10.38 10.24 35.70
CA LYS A 579 10.90 9.41 36.80
C LYS A 579 10.46 7.95 36.64
N LYS A 580 11.39 6.99 36.77
CA LYS A 580 11.11 5.54 36.78
C LYS A 580 10.14 5.21 37.93
N MET A 581 9.00 4.59 37.60
CA MET A 581 8.03 4.09 38.57
C MET A 581 8.48 2.73 39.09
N ILE A 582 9.01 2.69 40.31
CA ILE A 582 9.29 1.45 41.03
C ILE A 582 7.97 1.03 41.69
N ARG A 583 7.29 0.01 41.10
CA ARG A 583 6.18 -0.66 41.81
C ARG A 583 6.76 -1.68 42.77
N GLY A 584 6.58 -1.47 44.04
CA GLY A 584 6.91 -2.45 45.06
C GLY A 584 6.16 -3.77 44.86
N PRO A 585 6.65 -4.90 45.43
CA PRO A 585 6.01 -6.20 45.29
C PRO A 585 4.58 -6.15 45.86
N VAL A 586 3.62 -6.65 45.03
CA VAL A 586 2.20 -6.68 45.39
C VAL A 586 2.00 -7.57 46.60
N THR A 587 1.44 -7.05 47.68
CA THR A 587 1.05 -7.83 48.87
C THR A 587 -0.33 -8.45 48.64
N CYS A 588 -0.46 -9.76 48.87
CA CYS A 588 -1.71 -10.48 48.75
C CYS A 588 -2.67 -10.10 49.86
N LYS A 589 -3.84 -9.55 49.55
CA LYS A 589 -4.86 -9.16 50.53
C LYS A 589 -5.47 -10.33 51.31
N LYS A 590 -5.23 -11.59 50.90
CA LYS A 590 -5.82 -12.80 51.49
C LYS A 590 -4.87 -13.52 52.48
N CYS A 591 -3.59 -13.62 52.16
CA CYS A 591 -2.58 -14.30 52.98
C CYS A 591 -1.51 -13.34 53.53
N GLY A 592 -1.48 -12.06 53.14
CA GLY A 592 -0.50 -11.08 53.64
C GLY A 592 0.88 -11.17 52.97
N GLU A 593 1.18 -12.20 52.18
CA GLU A 593 2.50 -12.39 51.56
C GLU A 593 2.72 -11.50 50.36
N LYS A 594 3.98 -11.12 50.12
CA LYS A 594 4.42 -10.31 48.96
C LYS A 594 4.73 -11.23 47.76
N GLY A 595 4.43 -10.74 46.53
CA GLY A 595 4.82 -11.42 45.32
C GLY A 595 3.68 -12.08 44.53
N HIS A 596 2.45 -12.07 45.04
CA HIS A 596 1.28 -12.53 44.30
C HIS A 596 0.01 -11.73 44.61
N ARG A 597 -1.01 -11.84 43.71
CA ARG A 597 -2.32 -11.19 43.93
C ARG A 597 -3.29 -12.15 44.61
N GLN A 598 -4.32 -11.63 45.25
CA GLN A 598 -5.38 -12.39 45.97
C GLN A 598 -6.00 -13.54 45.16
N ALA A 599 -6.13 -13.42 43.84
CA ALA A 599 -6.69 -14.44 42.93
C ALA A 599 -5.63 -15.37 42.33
N SER A 600 -4.36 -15.27 42.72
CA SER A 600 -3.28 -16.09 42.19
C SER A 600 -3.31 -17.51 42.76
N TYR A 601 -3.02 -18.50 41.92
CA TYR A 601 -2.81 -19.89 42.34
C TYR A 601 -1.63 -20.06 43.32
N LYS A 602 -0.74 -19.06 43.39
CA LYS A 602 0.40 -19.01 44.33
C LYS A 602 0.00 -18.65 45.76
N CYS A 603 -1.26 -18.25 45.99
CA CYS A 603 -1.74 -17.94 47.33
C CYS A 603 -2.09 -19.23 48.06
N PRO A 604 -1.42 -19.53 49.20
CA PRO A 604 -1.67 -20.75 49.98
C PRO A 604 -3.12 -20.89 50.46
N LEU A 605 -3.82 -19.76 50.64
CA LEU A 605 -5.22 -19.74 51.07
C LEU A 605 -6.24 -19.91 49.92
N ASN A 606 -5.81 -20.12 48.66
CA ASN A 606 -6.71 -20.32 47.52
C ASN A 606 -6.96 -21.79 47.18
N GLY A 607 -6.29 -22.74 47.82
CA GLY A 607 -6.40 -24.18 47.54
C GLY A 607 -6.10 -24.56 46.08
N THR A 608 -5.67 -25.76 45.84
CA THR A 608 -5.29 -26.27 44.50
C THR A 608 -6.46 -26.63 43.59
N LYS A 609 -7.72 -26.33 43.95
CA LYS A 609 -8.90 -26.62 43.10
C LYS A 609 -8.96 -25.64 41.94
N LYS A 610 -8.76 -26.16 40.69
CA LYS A 610 -9.07 -25.47 39.43
C LYS A 610 -10.52 -24.98 39.48
N ARG A 611 -10.75 -23.66 39.38
CA ARG A 611 -12.07 -23.05 39.34
C ARG A 611 -12.81 -23.57 38.11
N GLN A 612 -13.88 -24.37 38.29
CA GLN A 612 -14.79 -24.73 37.18
C GLN A 612 -15.38 -23.44 36.61
N ARG A 613 -15.31 -23.26 35.28
CA ARG A 613 -15.98 -22.15 34.61
C ARG A 613 -17.48 -22.30 34.81
N LYS A 614 -18.14 -21.31 35.40
CA LYS A 614 -19.61 -21.23 35.42
C LYS A 614 -20.15 -21.30 34.01
N PRO A 615 -21.15 -22.19 33.71
CA PRO A 615 -21.81 -22.19 32.42
C PRO A 615 -22.51 -20.86 32.19
N ARG A 616 -22.42 -20.32 30.98
CA ARG A 616 -23.18 -19.14 30.55
C ARG A 616 -24.66 -19.49 30.59
N LYS A 617 -25.49 -18.68 31.24
CA LYS A 617 -26.96 -18.76 31.20
C LYS A 617 -27.39 -18.60 29.72
N ASN A 618 -27.84 -19.69 29.11
CA ASN A 618 -28.47 -19.67 27.81
C ASN A 618 -29.85 -19.04 27.92
N SER A 619 -30.12 -18.01 27.16
CA SER A 619 -31.48 -17.60 26.88
C SER A 619 -32.10 -18.62 25.91
N THR A 620 -33.16 -19.26 26.32
CA THR A 620 -33.96 -20.18 25.54
C THR A 620 -34.64 -19.45 24.38
N LYS A 621 -34.09 -19.57 23.16
CA LYS A 621 -34.82 -19.45 21.90
C LYS A 621 -34.53 -20.72 21.11
N ALA A 622 -35.59 -21.45 20.79
CA ALA A 622 -35.56 -22.67 19.98
C ALA A 622 -34.84 -22.42 18.66
N ARG A 623 -33.84 -23.26 18.36
CA ARG A 623 -33.12 -23.30 17.10
C ARG A 623 -33.74 -24.41 16.22
N PRO A 624 -33.88 -24.19 14.90
CA PRO A 624 -34.14 -25.28 13.96
C PRO A 624 -32.96 -26.26 13.92
N ALA A 625 -33.23 -27.49 13.60
CA ALA A 625 -32.25 -28.61 13.57
C ALA A 625 -31.03 -28.25 12.69
N GLU A 626 -29.83 -28.48 13.22
CA GLU A 626 -28.56 -28.34 12.50
C GLU A 626 -28.36 -29.47 11.50
N PRO A 627 -27.78 -29.19 10.30
CA PRO A 627 -27.30 -30.26 9.44
C PRO A 627 -26.04 -30.91 10.06
N SER A 628 -25.94 -32.23 9.86
CA SER A 628 -24.87 -33.12 10.35
C SER A 628 -23.47 -32.56 10.12
N THR A 629 -22.59 -32.75 11.08
CA THR A 629 -21.14 -32.45 11.04
C THR A 629 -20.53 -32.88 9.71
N PRO A 630 -19.78 -32.00 8.99
CA PRO A 630 -19.11 -32.41 7.76
C PRO A 630 -18.16 -33.57 8.00
N GLN A 631 -18.23 -34.61 7.18
CA GLN A 631 -17.30 -35.72 7.24
C GLN A 631 -15.86 -35.24 7.04
N ARG A 632 -14.90 -35.88 7.72
CA ARG A 632 -13.48 -35.60 7.60
C ARG A 632 -13.05 -35.86 6.14
N PRO A 633 -12.37 -34.89 5.46
CA PRO A 633 -11.99 -35.06 4.06
C PRO A 633 -11.05 -36.27 3.88
N THR A 634 -11.21 -36.98 2.77
CA THR A 634 -10.33 -38.12 2.41
C THR A 634 -8.96 -37.59 1.90
N ARG A 635 -7.97 -38.50 1.87
CA ARG A 635 -6.63 -38.19 1.37
C ARG A 635 -6.67 -37.70 -0.09
N GLU A 636 -7.54 -38.25 -0.92
CA GLU A 636 -7.71 -37.87 -2.33
C GLU A 636 -8.31 -36.46 -2.48
N GLN A 637 -9.30 -36.14 -1.67
CA GLN A 637 -9.85 -34.76 -1.66
C GLN A 637 -8.83 -33.70 -1.22
N ILE A 638 -7.92 -34.05 -0.30
CA ILE A 638 -6.87 -33.13 0.15
C ILE A 638 -5.80 -32.92 -0.93
N LEU A 639 -5.52 -33.96 -1.74
CA LEU A 639 -4.55 -33.84 -2.84
C LEU A 639 -5.06 -32.99 -4.03
N GLN A 640 -6.39 -32.85 -4.17
CA GLN A 640 -7.01 -31.99 -5.18
C GLN A 640 -7.06 -30.50 -4.76
N ASP A 641 -6.90 -30.22 -3.45
CA ASP A 641 -6.90 -28.85 -2.93
C ASP A 641 -5.55 -28.17 -3.18
N SER A 642 -5.59 -26.87 -3.49
CA SER A 642 -4.38 -26.04 -3.64
C SER A 642 -3.49 -26.10 -2.38
N PRO A 643 -2.15 -26.15 -2.50
CA PRO A 643 -1.22 -26.21 -1.37
C PRO A 643 -1.38 -25.10 -0.34
N SER A 644 -1.94 -23.95 -0.74
CA SER A 644 -2.22 -22.81 0.16
C SER A 644 -3.39 -23.07 1.12
N MET A 645 -4.22 -24.09 0.85
CA MET A 645 -5.39 -24.45 1.66
C MET A 645 -5.12 -25.57 2.66
N VAL A 646 -3.90 -26.12 2.67
CA VAL A 646 -3.56 -27.24 3.58
C VAL A 646 -3.36 -26.72 5.01
N THR A 647 -4.31 -27.02 5.89
CA THR A 647 -4.18 -26.75 7.33
C THR A 647 -3.32 -27.82 8.02
N ARG A 648 -2.84 -27.55 9.25
CA ARG A 648 -2.09 -28.55 10.04
C ARG A 648 -2.84 -29.88 10.18
N SER A 649 -4.16 -29.85 10.31
CA SER A 649 -5.00 -31.04 10.41
C SER A 649 -5.05 -31.85 9.12
N ARG A 650 -5.07 -31.19 7.96
CA ARG A 650 -5.00 -31.82 6.64
C ARG A 650 -3.61 -32.39 6.36
N LEU A 651 -2.55 -31.68 6.79
CA LEU A 651 -1.18 -32.16 6.67
C LEU A 651 -0.94 -33.45 7.47
N ALA A 652 -1.50 -33.57 8.68
CA ALA A 652 -1.43 -34.77 9.49
C ALA A 652 -2.09 -35.98 8.81
N ILE A 653 -3.18 -35.78 8.05
CA ILE A 653 -3.84 -36.81 7.26
C ILE A 653 -2.96 -37.25 6.07
N LEU A 654 -2.29 -36.31 5.40
CA LEU A 654 -1.41 -36.61 4.27
C LEU A 654 -0.15 -37.37 4.67
N LEU A 655 0.40 -37.08 5.86
CA LEU A 655 1.61 -37.71 6.39
C LEU A 655 1.35 -39.05 7.07
N GLY A 656 0.09 -39.51 7.19
CA GLY A 656 -0.25 -40.79 7.77
C GLY A 656 -0.13 -40.83 9.29
N GLU A 657 0.00 -39.70 9.99
CA GLU A 657 0.02 -39.61 11.45
C GLU A 657 -1.42 -39.75 12.01
N GLY A 658 -1.92 -40.94 11.99
CA GLY A 658 -3.22 -41.31 12.54
C GLY A 658 -3.05 -42.20 13.77
N SER A 659 -3.46 -41.65 14.90
CA SER A 659 -3.80 -42.36 16.16
C SER A 659 -2.87 -43.50 16.58
N SER A 660 -1.94 -43.20 17.49
CA SER A 660 -1.49 -44.22 18.43
C SER A 660 -1.62 -43.70 19.87
N SER A 661 -2.14 -44.61 20.67
CA SER A 661 -2.43 -44.59 22.08
C SER A 661 -1.25 -44.11 22.95
N ARG A 662 -1.60 -43.48 24.07
CA ARG A 662 -0.75 -43.21 25.22
C ARG A 662 0.13 -44.40 25.61
N THR A 663 1.43 -44.21 25.54
CA THR A 663 2.39 -44.96 26.34
C THR A 663 3.28 -44.01 27.10
N THR A 664 3.37 -44.26 28.39
CA THR A 664 4.19 -43.57 29.39
C THR A 664 5.67 -43.69 29.07
N ARG A 665 6.39 -42.59 29.03
CA ARG A 665 7.84 -42.58 28.88
C ARG A 665 8.50 -42.35 30.23
N THR A 666 9.26 -43.35 30.67
CA THR A 666 10.29 -43.29 31.70
C THR A 666 11.52 -42.58 31.17
N THR A 667 12.10 -41.69 31.97
CA THR A 667 13.34 -40.94 31.72
C THR A 667 14.57 -41.80 31.97
N PRO A 668 15.64 -41.73 31.12
CA PRO A 668 16.95 -42.24 31.48
C PRO A 668 17.84 -41.16 32.10
N GLU A 669 18.64 -41.62 33.07
CA GLU A 669 19.61 -40.84 33.85
C GLU A 669 20.75 -40.27 33.03
N ARG A 670 21.25 -39.10 33.46
CA ARG A 670 22.38 -38.38 32.88
C ARG A 670 23.69 -38.77 33.57
N MET A 671 24.71 -39.18 32.81
CA MET A 671 26.09 -39.21 33.26
C MET A 671 26.80 -37.86 32.95
N PRO A 672 27.80 -37.45 33.75
CA PRO A 672 28.45 -36.16 33.62
C PRO A 672 29.67 -36.16 32.68
N THR A 673 29.80 -35.18 31.81
CA THR A 673 31.00 -34.95 31.01
C THR A 673 31.71 -33.63 31.40
N ALA A 674 33.07 -33.72 31.34
CA ALA A 674 34.03 -32.75 31.83
C ALA A 674 34.05 -31.40 31.07
N ALA A 675 34.48 -30.35 31.77
CA ALA A 675 34.62 -28.98 31.26
C ALA A 675 35.88 -28.77 30.40
N PRO A 676 35.83 -27.96 29.31
CA PRO A 676 37.00 -27.52 28.58
C PRO A 676 37.58 -26.19 29.09
N PRO A 677 38.88 -25.86 28.80
CA PRO A 677 39.65 -24.83 29.44
C PRO A 677 39.36 -23.40 28.88
N LYS A 678 39.61 -22.40 29.76
CA LYS A 678 39.47 -20.97 29.49
C LYS A 678 40.51 -20.45 28.49
N LYS A 679 40.06 -19.71 27.46
CA LYS A 679 40.93 -18.90 26.58
C LYS A 679 40.97 -17.44 27.06
N MET A 680 42.19 -16.92 27.18
CA MET A 680 42.51 -15.53 27.52
C MET A 680 42.23 -14.60 26.32
N THR A 681 41.67 -13.41 26.58
CA THR A 681 41.49 -12.32 25.61
C THR A 681 42.66 -11.31 25.68
N PRO A 682 43.10 -10.74 24.55
CA PRO A 682 44.15 -9.69 24.55
C PRO A 682 43.55 -8.29 24.84
N ARG A 683 44.34 -7.50 25.57
CA ARG A 683 44.07 -6.10 25.93
C ARG A 683 44.05 -5.19 24.68
N ARG A 684 43.06 -4.31 24.59
CA ARG A 684 42.97 -3.21 23.62
C ARG A 684 43.75 -1.99 24.12
N MET A 685 44.55 -1.40 23.21
CA MET A 685 45.15 -0.07 23.39
C MET A 685 44.19 1.04 22.95
N PRO A 686 44.27 2.27 23.48
CA PRO A 686 43.35 3.36 23.18
C PRO A 686 43.71 4.07 21.86
N THR A 687 42.71 4.33 21.03
CA THR A 687 42.84 5.13 19.79
C THR A 687 42.51 6.60 20.06
N ALA A 688 43.29 7.48 19.43
CA ALA A 688 43.25 8.94 19.53
C ALA A 688 41.98 9.54 18.91
N ALA A 689 41.58 10.72 19.44
CA ALA A 689 40.42 11.48 19.01
C ALA A 689 40.61 12.17 17.65
N PRO A 690 39.52 12.38 16.83
CA PRO A 690 39.61 13.06 15.56
C PRO A 690 39.57 14.60 15.72
N PRO A 691 40.16 15.37 14.78
CA PRO A 691 40.24 16.83 14.87
C PRO A 691 38.96 17.55 14.52
N LYS A 692 38.75 18.72 15.16
CA LYS A 692 37.60 19.63 15.01
C LYS A 692 37.55 20.26 13.61
N LYS A 693 36.38 20.28 12.98
CA LYS A 693 36.09 21.02 11.75
C LYS A 693 36.00 22.53 12.00
N ILE A 694 36.77 23.29 11.22
CA ILE A 694 36.72 24.74 11.16
C ILE A 694 35.78 25.16 10.02
N THR A 695 34.77 26.02 10.32
CA THR A 695 33.86 26.63 9.35
C THR A 695 34.45 27.92 8.77
N PRO A 696 34.37 28.16 7.46
CA PRO A 696 34.83 29.41 6.87
C PRO A 696 33.79 30.55 7.01
N LYS A 697 34.25 31.73 7.37
CA LYS A 697 33.48 33.00 7.44
C LYS A 697 33.14 33.49 6.02
N ARG A 698 31.89 33.93 5.84
CA ARG A 698 31.38 34.64 4.67
C ARG A 698 32.09 35.99 4.52
N LYS A 699 32.60 36.31 3.31
CA LYS A 699 32.95 37.66 2.90
C LYS A 699 31.80 38.25 2.08
N LEU A 700 31.45 39.51 2.37
CA LEU A 700 30.52 40.36 1.63
C LEU A 700 31.20 40.93 0.38
N PRO A 701 30.48 41.29 -0.67
CA PRO A 701 31.06 41.93 -1.87
C PRO A 701 31.14 43.47 -1.71
N VAL A 702 32.22 44.02 -2.25
CA VAL A 702 32.37 45.46 -2.50
C VAL A 702 32.73 45.64 -3.99
N GLY A 703 32.00 46.52 -4.67
CA GLY A 703 32.33 47.09 -5.98
C GLY A 703 31.58 46.44 -7.13
#